data_20b378530978ac38a350dee4d9f332ee
#
_entry.id   20b378530978ac38a350dee4d9f332ee
#
_cell.length_a   1.000
_cell.length_b   1.000
_cell.length_c   1.000
_cell.angle_alpha   90.00
_cell.angle_beta   90.00
_cell.angle_gamma   90.00
#
_symmetry.space_group_name_H-M   'P 1'
#
loop_
_entity.id
_entity.type
_entity.pdbx_description
1 polymer ?
#
loop_
_entity_poly.entity_id
_entity_poly.type
_entity_poly.pdbx_seq_one_letter_code
_entity_poly.pdbx_strand_id
1 'polypeptide(L)'
;GTRSYSSNSCESANRPQGTPIYVDAVNGSDLWNGTLLCPKSTIGGAIQNASSHDEIIVSAGLYHENVTIDNLDGLTIRAATGDRVVIDGTKSIADDFNATWHMASDGIQYVDLPQHGWQLFLNHSEQIPARWPNANFEDDSVFNRSRWAQGTLTNSNNAYTNGWLTDDGGSGTQGGLLTSGIDPVGSIAILNVASFRSYSRVVTSWNASNETIGFDATDLWKTKHHAYFLEGKRELIDIEGEWWYNDSTQRLHYKVPANQNANNLDLRIKTQPYAFSVINSDDVAFENLEFFATTVQFDDCIGCSIEDTVMRYPSTSKRGLNIAGEDVEERWVTRFDHCSESLIENSAFLRTDGTAVEFHGAALQSHNNTINDSYFSHIDWSVSDTPGLMVTIYDGGKDNSFTNNTIHRTGASATISIGDAPTVMHNEIWDTGLLQSDGAVVQMMMNEQQDANIAYNWIHDTDKYGIRMDGPAGGTNEGRNATVHHNVLWNVSGAIMVKGDYHHAHNNTVLWDDRGKNHMIVLHENGAGNENSTIWNNAADSIAAHRSDNWDSYPLQEGTFGFNWNGYQNGSAHTNVSSMLVDPNNRDFRPQTYSVLDDLGAGAYDSQDTNPWIPGITWIFVEPSNPRVGCLDSFADNYDPLAVFSSGECIYTLVVLGEFELNVEADIEPDGNHVEIEIEFFNVTAQDEFEYEIWFTRVDPNYKHHNYTGEITPEYGENTYTVNEEWTPMQDGPYTVHCAVWLDQNE
;
A
#
# COMPACT_ATOMS: atom_id res chain seq x y z
N GLY A 1 -33.57 -27.70 14.16
CA GLY A 1 -34.48 -26.57 13.87
C GLY A 1 -33.77 -25.29 14.11
N THR A 2 -33.38 -24.56 13.07
CA THR A 2 -32.96 -23.17 13.15
C THR A 2 -34.09 -22.37 13.79
N ARG A 3 -33.92 -21.94 15.02
CA ARG A 3 -34.76 -20.85 15.55
C ARG A 3 -34.43 -19.61 14.75
N SER A 4 -35.25 -19.27 13.76
CA SER A 4 -35.30 -17.92 13.27
C SER A 4 -35.73 -17.05 14.45
N TYR A 5 -34.85 -16.15 14.92
CA TYR A 5 -35.31 -14.98 15.66
C TYR A 5 -36.40 -14.35 14.81
N SER A 6 -37.50 -13.98 15.42
CA SER A 6 -38.51 -13.27 14.67
C SER A 6 -37.85 -12.00 14.13
N SER A 7 -37.64 -11.91 12.82
CA SER A 7 -37.12 -10.74 12.11
C SER A 7 -37.79 -9.43 12.61
N ASN A 8 -39.01 -9.52 13.06
CA ASN A 8 -39.78 -8.41 13.63
C ASN A 8 -39.18 -7.73 14.85
N SER A 9 -38.32 -8.40 15.65
CA SER A 9 -37.74 -7.75 16.83
C SER A 9 -36.49 -6.91 16.49
N CYS A 10 -35.70 -7.33 15.49
CA CYS A 10 -34.53 -6.60 15.02
C CYS A 10 -34.89 -5.44 14.08
N GLU A 11 -35.96 -5.56 13.33
CA GLU A 11 -36.44 -4.53 12.39
C GLU A 11 -37.25 -3.41 13.07
N SER A 12 -37.99 -3.72 14.16
CA SER A 12 -38.94 -2.80 14.77
C SER A 12 -38.39 -2.02 15.97
N ALA A 13 -37.29 -2.43 16.55
CA ALA A 13 -36.69 -1.74 17.70
C ALA A 13 -35.76 -0.63 17.21
N ASN A 14 -35.90 0.58 17.73
CA ASN A 14 -34.93 1.64 17.49
C ASN A 14 -33.64 1.35 18.27
N ARG A 15 -32.48 1.58 17.64
CA ARG A 15 -31.19 1.59 18.35
C ARG A 15 -31.22 2.68 19.42
N PRO A 16 -30.81 2.40 20.67
CA PRO A 16 -30.68 3.45 21.68
C PRO A 16 -29.66 4.52 21.21
N GLN A 17 -30.04 5.78 21.34
CA GLN A 17 -29.20 6.89 20.98
C GLN A 17 -27.87 6.87 21.74
N GLY A 18 -26.73 7.09 21.05
CA GLY A 18 -25.40 7.10 21.64
C GLY A 18 -24.80 5.71 21.90
N THR A 19 -25.43 4.64 21.40
CA THR A 19 -24.80 3.31 21.37
C THR A 19 -24.16 3.06 20.02
N PRO A 20 -23.05 2.30 19.96
CA PRO A 20 -22.41 1.96 18.69
C PRO A 20 -23.35 1.23 17.72
N ILE A 21 -23.07 1.34 16.44
CA ILE A 21 -23.69 0.53 15.39
C ILE A 21 -22.75 -0.65 15.10
N TYR A 22 -23.25 -1.86 15.19
CA TYR A 22 -22.49 -3.07 14.96
C TYR A 22 -22.71 -3.58 13.55
N VAL A 23 -21.62 -4.08 12.93
CA VAL A 23 -21.62 -4.67 11.60
C VAL A 23 -21.02 -6.07 11.66
N ASP A 24 -21.68 -7.04 11.04
CA ASP A 24 -21.22 -8.42 10.91
C ASP A 24 -21.64 -8.94 9.53
N ALA A 25 -20.68 -9.21 8.66
CA ALA A 25 -20.95 -9.63 7.29
C ALA A 25 -21.64 -10.99 7.20
N VAL A 26 -21.42 -11.87 8.18
CA VAL A 26 -21.96 -13.24 8.18
C VAL A 26 -23.33 -13.33 8.86
N ASN A 27 -23.49 -12.66 10.00
CA ASN A 27 -24.67 -12.80 10.85
C ASN A 27 -25.57 -11.57 10.85
N GLY A 28 -25.20 -10.51 10.12
CA GLY A 28 -25.92 -9.25 10.08
C GLY A 28 -26.98 -9.17 8.98
N SER A 29 -27.81 -8.13 9.05
CA SER A 29 -28.75 -7.72 8.01
C SER A 29 -28.92 -6.21 8.00
N ASP A 30 -28.87 -5.58 6.84
CA ASP A 30 -29.05 -4.12 6.73
C ASP A 30 -30.48 -3.68 7.04
N LEU A 31 -31.43 -4.62 7.12
CA LEU A 31 -32.78 -4.37 7.60
C LEU A 31 -32.85 -4.25 9.13
N TRP A 32 -31.84 -4.68 9.85
CA TRP A 32 -31.79 -4.64 11.32
C TRP A 32 -31.35 -3.28 11.84
N ASN A 33 -31.54 -3.09 13.15
CA ASN A 33 -31.34 -1.80 13.79
C ASN A 33 -29.86 -1.46 14.15
N GLY A 34 -28.92 -2.37 13.90
CA GLY A 34 -27.50 -2.16 14.14
C GLY A 34 -27.05 -2.32 15.61
N THR A 35 -27.86 -2.90 16.48
CA THR A 35 -27.39 -3.24 17.85
C THR A 35 -26.50 -4.48 17.83
N LEU A 36 -25.76 -4.73 18.90
CA LEU A 36 -24.87 -5.90 19.03
C LEU A 36 -25.57 -7.23 18.73
N LEU A 37 -26.84 -7.38 19.10
CA LEU A 37 -27.62 -8.59 18.86
C LEU A 37 -28.30 -8.61 17.48
N CYS A 38 -28.40 -7.47 16.82
CA CYS A 38 -29.02 -7.28 15.52
C CYS A 38 -28.12 -6.41 14.63
N PRO A 39 -26.89 -6.88 14.29
CA PRO A 39 -25.94 -6.08 13.54
C PRO A 39 -26.39 -5.84 12.11
N LYS A 40 -25.83 -4.82 11.47
CA LYS A 40 -25.91 -4.61 10.03
C LYS A 40 -25.04 -5.64 9.29
N SER A 41 -25.33 -5.93 8.04
CA SER A 41 -24.49 -6.80 7.21
C SER A 41 -23.37 -6.04 6.50
N THR A 42 -23.55 -4.74 6.25
CA THR A 42 -22.56 -3.89 5.56
C THR A 42 -22.26 -2.61 6.34
N ILE A 43 -21.07 -2.08 6.12
CA ILE A 43 -20.69 -0.78 6.69
C ILE A 43 -21.56 0.32 6.07
N GLY A 44 -21.85 0.23 4.76
CA GLY A 44 -22.77 1.14 4.09
C GLY A 44 -24.16 1.14 4.71
N GLY A 45 -24.68 -0.03 5.08
CA GLY A 45 -25.95 -0.16 5.80
C GLY A 45 -25.92 0.46 7.20
N ALA A 46 -24.76 0.41 7.87
CA ALA A 46 -24.56 1.08 9.15
C ALA A 46 -24.53 2.62 8.97
N ILE A 47 -23.80 3.13 7.98
CA ILE A 47 -23.68 4.57 7.68
C ILE A 47 -25.05 5.19 7.38
N GLN A 48 -25.92 4.49 6.66
CA GLN A 48 -27.29 4.96 6.37
C GLN A 48 -28.13 5.19 7.66
N ASN A 49 -27.75 4.56 8.76
CA ASN A 49 -28.44 4.68 10.04
C ASN A 49 -27.62 5.47 11.09
N ALA A 50 -26.48 5.97 10.70
CA ALA A 50 -25.60 6.74 11.56
C ALA A 50 -26.07 8.20 11.66
N SER A 51 -25.71 8.81 12.77
CA SER A 51 -25.81 10.24 13.05
C SER A 51 -24.42 10.77 13.37
N SER A 52 -24.25 12.08 13.33
CA SER A 52 -22.98 12.69 13.75
C SER A 52 -22.55 12.21 15.13
N HIS A 53 -21.26 11.87 15.27
CA HIS A 53 -20.60 11.35 16.49
C HIS A 53 -21.02 9.92 16.85
N ASP A 54 -21.55 9.17 15.89
CA ASP A 54 -21.77 7.73 16.08
C ASP A 54 -20.47 6.95 15.84
N GLU A 55 -20.40 5.77 16.42
CA GLU A 55 -19.32 4.79 16.24
C GLU A 55 -19.87 3.56 15.54
N ILE A 56 -19.18 3.11 14.48
CA ILE A 56 -19.47 1.86 13.78
C ILE A 56 -18.39 0.85 14.14
N ILE A 57 -18.79 -0.25 14.78
CA ILE A 57 -17.90 -1.33 15.21
C ILE A 57 -18.10 -2.52 14.27
N VAL A 58 -17.04 -2.88 13.55
CA VAL A 58 -17.07 -3.89 12.49
C VAL A 58 -16.43 -5.18 13.00
N SER A 59 -17.17 -6.28 12.92
CA SER A 59 -16.69 -7.62 13.27
C SER A 59 -15.75 -8.17 12.19
N ALA A 60 -14.91 -9.15 12.56
CA ALA A 60 -13.99 -9.80 11.63
C ALA A 60 -14.69 -10.24 10.34
N GLY A 61 -14.09 -9.93 9.20
CA GLY A 61 -14.66 -10.29 7.91
C GLY A 61 -14.06 -9.57 6.72
N LEU A 62 -14.52 -9.99 5.54
CA LEU A 62 -14.23 -9.37 4.25
C LEU A 62 -15.44 -8.56 3.81
N TYR A 63 -15.25 -7.27 3.58
CA TYR A 63 -16.32 -6.31 3.26
C TYR A 63 -16.05 -5.68 1.90
N HIS A 64 -17.10 -5.52 1.09
CA HIS A 64 -17.03 -4.86 -0.21
C HIS A 64 -17.87 -3.58 -0.15
N GLU A 65 -17.21 -2.45 0.05
CA GLU A 65 -17.88 -1.17 0.28
C GLU A 65 -17.60 -0.18 -0.85
N ASN A 66 -18.59 0.62 -1.17
CA ASN A 66 -18.49 1.78 -2.06
C ASN A 66 -19.52 2.82 -1.58
N VAL A 67 -19.12 3.64 -0.62
CA VAL A 67 -20.03 4.48 0.15
C VAL A 67 -19.55 5.92 0.17
N THR A 68 -20.49 6.86 0.04
CA THR A 68 -20.25 8.28 0.31
C THR A 68 -20.74 8.62 1.72
N ILE A 69 -19.87 9.26 2.50
CA ILE A 69 -20.16 9.87 3.80
C ILE A 69 -20.23 11.37 3.55
N ASP A 70 -21.42 11.95 3.70
CA ASP A 70 -21.66 13.35 3.37
C ASP A 70 -22.44 14.05 4.51
N ASN A 71 -21.90 15.16 5.01
CA ASN A 71 -22.47 15.93 6.14
C ASN A 71 -22.70 15.09 7.41
N LEU A 72 -21.71 14.25 7.77
CA LEU A 72 -21.80 13.33 8.92
C LEU A 72 -20.53 13.44 9.79
N ASP A 73 -20.50 14.43 10.67
CA ASP A 73 -19.33 14.76 11.49
C ASP A 73 -19.11 13.76 12.64
N GLY A 74 -17.84 13.55 12.99
CA GLY A 74 -17.44 12.76 14.16
C GLY A 74 -17.70 11.27 14.03
N LEU A 75 -17.89 10.75 12.82
CA LEU A 75 -18.14 9.33 12.60
C LEU A 75 -16.84 8.53 12.73
N THR A 76 -16.80 7.57 13.63
CA THR A 76 -15.70 6.61 13.73
C THR A 76 -16.11 5.26 13.15
N ILE A 77 -15.31 4.72 12.23
CA ILE A 77 -15.47 3.37 11.65
C ILE A 77 -14.24 2.55 12.03
N ARG A 78 -14.43 1.53 12.86
CA ARG A 78 -13.30 0.73 13.34
C ARG A 78 -13.61 -0.76 13.45
N ALA A 79 -12.56 -1.57 13.45
CA ALA A 79 -12.69 -2.98 13.77
C ALA A 79 -13.07 -3.18 15.28
N ALA A 80 -13.78 -4.25 15.57
CA ALA A 80 -13.94 -4.71 16.94
C ALA A 80 -12.56 -5.14 17.49
N THR A 81 -12.39 -5.00 18.79
CA THR A 81 -11.09 -5.27 19.43
C THR A 81 -10.63 -6.70 19.21
N GLY A 82 -9.49 -6.85 18.53
CA GLY A 82 -8.90 -8.14 18.20
C GLY A 82 -9.42 -8.77 16.90
N ASP A 83 -10.38 -8.13 16.24
CA ASP A 83 -10.93 -8.60 14.99
C ASP A 83 -10.11 -8.05 13.80
N ARG A 84 -9.93 -8.88 12.79
CA ARG A 84 -9.38 -8.46 11.50
C ARG A 84 -10.50 -8.12 10.54
N VAL A 85 -10.52 -6.89 10.06
CA VAL A 85 -11.51 -6.38 9.11
C VAL A 85 -10.81 -5.95 7.83
N VAL A 86 -11.18 -6.54 6.70
CA VAL A 86 -10.63 -6.19 5.39
C VAL A 86 -11.71 -5.57 4.51
N ILE A 87 -11.46 -4.37 4.04
CA ILE A 87 -12.25 -3.70 3.02
C ILE A 87 -11.64 -4.02 1.66
N ASP A 88 -12.29 -4.88 0.89
CA ASP A 88 -11.78 -5.42 -0.37
C ASP A 88 -12.44 -4.74 -1.58
N GLY A 89 -11.63 -4.03 -2.36
CA GLY A 89 -12.08 -3.37 -3.60
C GLY A 89 -12.13 -4.28 -4.83
N THR A 90 -11.91 -5.58 -4.66
CA THR A 90 -11.95 -6.55 -5.76
C THR A 90 -13.29 -7.27 -5.86
N LYS A 91 -13.53 -7.86 -7.01
CA LYS A 91 -14.62 -8.83 -7.25
C LYS A 91 -14.06 -10.13 -7.77
N SER A 92 -14.59 -11.25 -7.31
CA SER A 92 -14.30 -12.59 -7.85
C SER A 92 -14.81 -12.71 -9.27
N ILE A 93 -13.97 -13.16 -10.20
CA ILE A 93 -14.39 -13.37 -11.58
C ILE A 93 -15.39 -14.53 -11.68
N ALA A 94 -15.19 -15.58 -10.89
CA ALA A 94 -16.08 -16.73 -10.87
C ALA A 94 -17.43 -16.40 -10.19
N ASP A 95 -17.38 -15.85 -8.98
CA ASP A 95 -18.55 -15.73 -8.12
C ASP A 95 -19.38 -14.48 -8.40
N ASP A 96 -18.74 -13.30 -8.49
CA ASP A 96 -19.46 -12.04 -8.68
C ASP A 96 -19.95 -11.84 -10.12
N PHE A 97 -19.19 -12.35 -11.10
CA PHE A 97 -19.57 -12.24 -12.51
C PHE A 97 -20.18 -13.54 -13.07
N ASN A 98 -20.15 -14.64 -12.32
CA ASN A 98 -20.56 -15.96 -12.78
C ASN A 98 -19.93 -16.33 -14.13
N ALA A 99 -18.64 -16.00 -14.27
CA ALA A 99 -17.92 -16.08 -15.53
C ALA A 99 -17.04 -17.34 -15.60
N THR A 100 -16.96 -17.93 -16.78
CA THR A 100 -16.21 -19.18 -17.02
C THR A 100 -15.04 -18.92 -17.97
N TRP A 101 -13.85 -19.36 -17.59
CA TRP A 101 -12.65 -19.25 -18.39
C TRP A 101 -12.60 -20.29 -19.51
N HIS A 102 -12.10 -19.87 -20.65
CA HIS A 102 -11.91 -20.67 -21.86
C HIS A 102 -10.44 -20.68 -22.27
N MET A 103 -10.01 -21.77 -22.91
CA MET A 103 -8.65 -21.91 -23.43
C MET A 103 -8.59 -21.49 -24.90
N ALA A 104 -7.70 -20.56 -25.22
CA ALA A 104 -7.39 -20.23 -26.61
C ALA A 104 -6.37 -21.23 -27.20
N SER A 105 -6.25 -21.24 -28.53
CA SER A 105 -5.38 -22.20 -29.25
C SER A 105 -3.88 -22.00 -28.97
N ASP A 106 -3.46 -20.86 -28.46
CA ASP A 106 -2.10 -20.50 -28.09
C ASP A 106 -1.78 -20.74 -26.59
N GLY A 107 -2.74 -21.30 -25.84
CA GLY A 107 -2.57 -21.62 -24.42
C GLY A 107 -2.85 -20.47 -23.45
N ILE A 108 -3.19 -19.28 -23.95
CA ILE A 108 -3.67 -18.17 -23.13
C ILE A 108 -5.15 -18.43 -22.77
N GLN A 109 -5.49 -18.30 -21.50
CA GLN A 109 -6.89 -18.42 -21.09
C GLN A 109 -7.59 -17.05 -21.16
N TYR A 110 -8.90 -17.07 -21.42
CA TYR A 110 -9.70 -15.86 -21.49
C TYR A 110 -11.07 -16.06 -20.88
N VAL A 111 -11.67 -14.96 -20.45
CA VAL A 111 -13.03 -14.90 -19.93
C VAL A 111 -13.73 -13.66 -20.47
N ASP A 112 -15.02 -13.81 -20.81
CA ASP A 112 -15.87 -12.67 -21.16
C ASP A 112 -16.28 -11.97 -19.86
N LEU A 113 -15.88 -10.70 -19.72
CA LEU A 113 -16.06 -9.93 -18.50
C LEU A 113 -16.63 -8.55 -18.87
N PRO A 114 -17.86 -8.22 -18.45
CA PRO A 114 -18.54 -7.00 -18.89
C PRO A 114 -17.99 -5.71 -18.32
N GLN A 115 -17.09 -5.83 -17.34
CA GLN A 115 -16.47 -4.69 -16.66
C GLN A 115 -14.95 -4.79 -16.77
N HIS A 116 -14.31 -3.73 -17.27
CA HIS A 116 -12.86 -3.57 -17.16
C HIS A 116 -12.46 -3.28 -15.71
N GLY A 117 -11.35 -3.83 -15.27
CA GLY A 117 -10.78 -3.54 -13.95
C GLY A 117 -9.33 -3.09 -14.04
N TRP A 118 -8.88 -2.39 -13.02
CA TRP A 118 -7.55 -1.77 -12.99
C TRP A 118 -6.41 -2.74 -12.74
N GLN A 119 -6.66 -3.79 -11.94
CA GLN A 119 -5.65 -4.75 -11.51
C GLN A 119 -6.27 -6.13 -11.41
N LEU A 120 -5.49 -7.17 -11.74
CA LEU A 120 -5.85 -8.58 -11.59
C LEU A 120 -5.07 -9.18 -10.43
N PHE A 121 -5.76 -10.01 -9.64
CA PHE A 121 -5.17 -10.70 -8.50
C PHE A 121 -5.42 -12.21 -8.61
N LEU A 122 -4.40 -13.00 -8.31
CA LEU A 122 -4.50 -14.43 -8.07
C LEU A 122 -4.28 -14.69 -6.57
N ASN A 123 -5.27 -15.24 -5.88
CA ASN A 123 -5.22 -15.43 -4.42
C ASN A 123 -4.79 -14.14 -3.68
N HIS A 124 -5.32 -12.99 -4.09
CA HIS A 124 -4.96 -11.65 -3.60
C HIS A 124 -3.49 -11.24 -3.80
N SER A 125 -2.77 -11.89 -4.70
CA SER A 125 -1.45 -11.45 -5.17
C SER A 125 -1.59 -10.79 -6.53
N GLU A 126 -1.07 -9.57 -6.68
CA GLU A 126 -1.19 -8.80 -7.94
C GLU A 126 -0.50 -9.52 -9.08
N GLN A 127 -1.18 -9.58 -10.22
CA GLN A 127 -0.68 -10.10 -11.48
C GLN A 127 -0.25 -8.94 -12.38
N ILE A 128 0.82 -9.14 -13.15
CA ILE A 128 1.40 -8.05 -13.94
C ILE A 128 0.61 -7.80 -15.23
N PRO A 129 0.28 -6.54 -15.58
CA PRO A 129 -0.16 -6.23 -16.93
C PRO A 129 0.88 -6.69 -17.95
N ALA A 130 0.43 -7.34 -19.02
CA ALA A 130 1.30 -7.83 -20.09
C ALA A 130 2.20 -6.72 -20.61
N ARG A 131 3.53 -6.93 -20.58
CA ARG A 131 4.52 -5.91 -20.89
C ARG A 131 5.75 -6.46 -21.58
N TRP A 132 6.40 -5.60 -22.35
CA TRP A 132 7.73 -5.86 -22.91
C TRP A 132 8.65 -4.65 -22.68
N PRO A 133 9.88 -4.84 -22.18
CA PRO A 133 10.46 -6.09 -21.66
C PRO A 133 9.79 -6.55 -20.35
N ASN A 134 9.92 -7.85 -20.07
CA ASN A 134 9.32 -8.47 -18.89
C ASN A 134 9.93 -7.97 -17.58
N ALA A 135 9.07 -7.77 -16.62
CA ALA A 135 9.38 -7.54 -15.22
C ALA A 135 8.20 -8.05 -14.37
N ASN A 136 8.41 -8.32 -13.11
CA ASN A 136 7.34 -8.80 -12.23
C ASN A 136 7.46 -8.25 -10.81
N PHE A 137 6.44 -8.51 -10.01
CA PHE A 137 6.37 -8.03 -8.63
C PHE A 137 7.08 -8.95 -7.64
N GLU A 138 7.23 -10.25 -7.95
CA GLU A 138 7.81 -11.23 -7.02
C GLU A 138 9.30 -10.99 -6.75
N ASP A 139 10.05 -10.58 -7.78
CA ASP A 139 11.49 -10.32 -7.70
C ASP A 139 11.81 -8.82 -7.67
N ASP A 140 10.80 -7.97 -7.50
CA ASP A 140 10.89 -6.52 -7.53
C ASP A 140 11.51 -5.93 -8.81
N SER A 141 11.59 -6.73 -9.89
CA SER A 141 12.19 -6.27 -11.14
C SER A 141 11.42 -5.12 -11.78
N VAL A 142 10.16 -4.88 -11.40
CA VAL A 142 9.40 -3.68 -11.79
C VAL A 142 10.06 -2.40 -11.30
N PHE A 143 10.80 -2.41 -10.18
CA PHE A 143 11.58 -1.28 -9.67
C PHE A 143 12.99 -1.17 -10.26
N ASN A 144 13.35 -2.06 -11.18
CA ASN A 144 14.67 -2.04 -11.80
C ASN A 144 14.61 -1.47 -13.22
N ARG A 145 15.05 -0.20 -13.37
CA ARG A 145 15.10 0.47 -14.68
C ARG A 145 15.94 -0.29 -15.74
N SER A 146 16.89 -1.13 -15.35
CA SER A 146 17.64 -1.96 -16.31
C SER A 146 16.77 -3.02 -17.00
N ARG A 147 15.57 -3.29 -16.49
CA ARG A 147 14.56 -4.14 -17.14
C ARG A 147 13.73 -3.40 -18.19
N TRP A 148 13.91 -2.11 -18.36
CA TRP A 148 13.26 -1.34 -19.39
C TRP A 148 14.05 -1.45 -20.72
N ALA A 149 13.36 -1.32 -21.84
CA ALA A 149 14.01 -1.14 -23.13
C ALA A 149 14.72 0.21 -23.18
N GLN A 150 15.80 0.27 -23.91
CA GLN A 150 16.62 1.46 -24.03
C GLN A 150 16.57 1.99 -25.46
N GLY A 151 15.90 3.09 -25.66
CA GLY A 151 15.98 3.81 -26.93
C GLY A 151 17.39 4.31 -27.23
N THR A 152 17.66 4.59 -28.47
CA THR A 152 18.96 5.05 -28.95
C THR A 152 19.39 6.34 -28.23
N LEU A 153 20.57 6.37 -27.63
CA LEU A 153 21.07 7.50 -26.82
C LEU A 153 21.25 8.80 -27.61
N THR A 154 21.23 8.74 -28.93
CA THR A 154 21.26 9.92 -29.82
C THR A 154 19.91 10.58 -30.00
N ASN A 155 18.83 9.99 -29.52
CA ASN A 155 17.52 10.65 -29.49
C ASN A 155 17.66 11.98 -28.76
N SER A 156 17.11 13.03 -29.32
CA SER A 156 17.15 14.38 -28.75
C SER A 156 15.79 14.79 -28.18
N ASN A 157 15.74 15.93 -27.49
CA ASN A 157 14.47 16.52 -27.08
C ASN A 157 13.47 16.61 -28.25
N ASN A 158 13.94 16.97 -29.44
CA ASN A 158 13.09 17.08 -30.62
C ASN A 158 12.44 15.74 -31.04
N ALA A 159 13.07 14.60 -30.75
CA ALA A 159 12.45 13.31 -31.00
C ALA A 159 11.13 13.19 -30.23
N TYR A 160 11.18 13.39 -28.95
CA TYR A 160 10.04 13.22 -28.05
C TYR A 160 8.98 14.31 -28.20
N THR A 161 9.41 15.57 -28.36
CA THR A 161 8.48 16.68 -28.59
C THR A 161 7.84 16.67 -29.99
N ASN A 162 8.36 15.86 -30.92
CA ASN A 162 7.73 15.56 -32.20
C ASN A 162 7.08 14.15 -32.23
N GLY A 163 7.04 13.46 -31.11
CA GLY A 163 6.29 12.22 -30.96
C GLY A 163 6.92 10.99 -31.59
N TRP A 164 8.23 10.81 -31.47
CA TRP A 164 8.88 9.60 -31.93
C TRP A 164 10.08 9.20 -31.04
N LEU A 165 10.41 7.92 -31.08
CA LEU A 165 11.59 7.33 -30.43
C LEU A 165 12.20 6.27 -31.38
N THR A 166 13.50 6.31 -31.55
CA THR A 166 14.26 5.27 -32.24
C THR A 166 14.92 4.34 -31.23
N ASP A 167 14.82 3.03 -31.47
CA ASP A 167 15.48 1.99 -30.70
C ASP A 167 16.22 1.02 -31.60
N ASP A 168 17.52 1.25 -31.76
CA ASP A 168 18.44 0.44 -32.58
C ASP A 168 19.04 -0.76 -31.81
N GLY A 169 18.62 -1.01 -30.57
CA GLY A 169 19.09 -2.09 -29.71
C GLY A 169 20.53 -1.96 -29.23
N GLY A 170 21.23 -0.86 -29.61
CA GLY A 170 22.64 -0.67 -29.30
C GLY A 170 22.94 -0.24 -27.85
N SER A 171 21.96 0.20 -27.10
CA SER A 171 22.13 0.89 -25.81
C SER A 171 21.62 0.15 -24.60
N GLY A 172 20.83 -0.92 -24.78
CA GLY A 172 20.15 -1.60 -23.67
C GLY A 172 20.54 -3.07 -23.53
N THR A 173 20.29 -3.61 -22.34
CA THR A 173 20.50 -5.03 -22.01
C THR A 173 19.41 -5.94 -22.56
N GLN A 174 18.26 -5.37 -22.94
CA GLN A 174 17.08 -6.11 -23.40
C GLN A 174 17.05 -6.35 -24.92
N GLY A 175 18.01 -5.82 -25.64
CA GLY A 175 17.98 -5.78 -27.10
C GLY A 175 17.01 -4.73 -27.64
N GLY A 176 17.00 -4.53 -28.95
CA GLY A 176 16.10 -3.57 -29.59
C GLY A 176 14.70 -4.14 -29.87
N LEU A 177 13.76 -3.24 -30.06
CA LEU A 177 12.38 -3.58 -30.40
C LEU A 177 12.26 -4.43 -31.66
N LEU A 178 13.06 -4.14 -32.70
CA LEU A 178 13.05 -4.92 -33.93
C LEU A 178 13.40 -6.41 -33.71
N THR A 179 14.38 -6.68 -32.83
CA THR A 179 14.81 -8.06 -32.54
C THR A 179 13.82 -8.82 -31.66
N SER A 180 12.93 -8.13 -30.95
CA SER A 180 11.86 -8.77 -30.18
C SER A 180 10.79 -9.42 -31.05
N GLY A 181 10.67 -8.97 -32.31
CA GLY A 181 9.61 -9.41 -33.21
C GLY A 181 8.20 -8.87 -32.89
N ILE A 182 8.08 -7.98 -31.93
CA ILE A 182 6.81 -7.39 -31.50
C ILE A 182 6.41 -6.29 -32.49
N ASP A 183 5.14 -6.27 -32.89
CA ASP A 183 4.51 -5.09 -33.48
C ASP A 183 4.02 -4.18 -32.37
N PRO A 184 4.64 -3.01 -32.15
CA PRO A 184 4.30 -2.13 -31.04
C PRO A 184 3.03 -1.31 -31.27
N VAL A 185 2.49 -1.25 -32.49
CA VAL A 185 1.34 -0.40 -32.83
C VAL A 185 0.11 -0.80 -32.01
N GLY A 186 -0.49 0.18 -31.34
CA GLY A 186 -1.64 -0.02 -30.47
C GLY A 186 -1.28 -0.35 -29.01
N SER A 187 -0.01 -0.62 -28.70
CA SER A 187 0.43 -0.71 -27.29
C SER A 187 0.55 0.66 -26.66
N ILE A 188 0.62 0.69 -25.34
CA ILE A 188 0.96 1.89 -24.57
C ILE A 188 2.45 1.86 -24.27
N ALA A 189 3.18 2.87 -24.71
CA ALA A 189 4.57 3.07 -24.36
C ALA A 189 4.66 3.93 -23.09
N ILE A 190 5.31 3.41 -22.07
CA ILE A 190 5.70 4.15 -20.89
C ILE A 190 7.08 4.71 -21.12
N LEU A 191 7.16 6.03 -21.28
CA LEU A 191 8.33 6.75 -21.77
C LEU A 191 9.04 7.48 -20.63
N ASN A 192 10.08 6.87 -20.05
CA ASN A 192 10.95 7.50 -19.07
C ASN A 192 12.10 8.22 -19.83
N VAL A 193 11.75 9.32 -20.46
CA VAL A 193 12.64 10.06 -21.38
C VAL A 193 12.95 11.47 -20.92
N ALA A 194 12.23 11.99 -19.94
CA ALA A 194 12.37 13.35 -19.44
C ALA A 194 13.03 13.43 -18.06
N SER A 195 13.47 14.62 -17.68
CA SER A 195 13.83 14.96 -16.33
C SER A 195 12.57 14.97 -15.46
N PHE A 196 12.55 14.27 -14.34
CA PHE A 196 11.50 14.17 -13.32
C PHE A 196 10.10 13.73 -13.80
N ARG A 197 9.92 13.36 -15.05
CA ARG A 197 8.62 12.96 -15.63
C ARG A 197 8.75 11.73 -16.52
N SER A 198 7.74 10.90 -16.51
CA SER A 198 7.49 9.86 -17.50
C SER A 198 6.11 10.07 -18.13
N TYR A 199 5.93 9.57 -19.31
CA TYR A 199 4.72 9.75 -20.10
C TYR A 199 4.16 8.40 -20.52
N SER A 200 2.85 8.25 -20.53
CA SER A 200 2.18 7.17 -21.23
C SER A 200 1.64 7.66 -22.57
N ARG A 201 1.89 6.93 -23.64
CA ARG A 201 1.43 7.27 -25.01
C ARG A 201 1.07 6.03 -25.79
N VAL A 202 -0.03 6.07 -26.51
CA VAL A 202 -0.36 5.01 -27.48
C VAL A 202 0.61 5.06 -28.63
N VAL A 203 1.20 3.92 -28.97
CA VAL A 203 2.04 3.80 -30.18
C VAL A 203 1.15 3.78 -31.39
N THR A 204 1.27 4.80 -32.23
CA THR A 204 0.45 5.02 -33.43
C THR A 204 1.09 4.53 -34.74
N SER A 205 2.41 4.38 -34.74
CA SER A 205 3.14 3.88 -35.92
C SER A 205 4.43 3.15 -35.56
N TRP A 206 4.85 2.26 -36.42
CA TRP A 206 6.12 1.55 -36.37
C TRP A 206 6.79 1.52 -37.72
N ASN A 207 8.05 1.94 -37.79
CA ASN A 207 8.87 1.82 -38.97
C ASN A 207 10.08 0.92 -38.70
N ALA A 208 9.99 -0.34 -39.09
CA ALA A 208 11.02 -1.34 -38.87
C ALA A 208 12.34 -1.06 -39.64
N SER A 209 12.29 -0.23 -40.69
CA SER A 209 13.50 0.05 -41.48
C SER A 209 14.45 1.05 -40.83
N ASN A 210 13.95 1.89 -39.96
CA ASN A 210 14.72 2.82 -39.14
C ASN A 210 14.45 2.69 -37.64
N GLU A 211 13.78 1.61 -37.23
CA GLU A 211 13.56 1.20 -35.85
C GLU A 211 12.92 2.29 -34.99
N THR A 212 11.89 2.95 -35.55
CA THR A 212 11.27 4.11 -34.94
C THR A 212 9.77 3.86 -34.64
N ILE A 213 9.38 4.06 -33.40
CA ILE A 213 7.97 4.17 -32.97
C ILE A 213 7.51 5.62 -33.01
N GLY A 214 6.24 5.83 -33.37
CA GLY A 214 5.56 7.13 -33.32
C GLY A 214 4.43 7.13 -32.32
N PHE A 215 4.21 8.27 -31.65
CA PHE A 215 3.21 8.50 -30.63
C PHE A 215 2.83 9.98 -30.56
N ASP A 216 1.84 10.36 -29.76
CA ASP A 216 1.50 11.76 -29.54
C ASP A 216 2.65 12.48 -28.81
N ALA A 217 2.93 13.70 -29.25
CA ALA A 217 4.04 14.50 -28.75
C ALA A 217 4.02 14.68 -27.22
N THR A 218 5.21 14.79 -26.64
CA THR A 218 5.41 15.12 -25.23
C THR A 218 5.90 16.58 -25.08
N ASP A 219 5.68 17.16 -23.93
CA ASP A 219 6.08 18.55 -23.61
C ASP A 219 7.37 18.63 -22.78
N LEU A 220 8.26 17.65 -22.88
CA LEU A 220 9.43 17.55 -22.02
C LEU A 220 10.36 18.77 -22.12
N TRP A 221 10.83 19.18 -20.95
CA TRP A 221 11.81 20.26 -20.83
C TRP A 221 13.24 19.81 -21.17
N LYS A 222 13.62 18.59 -20.71
CA LYS A 222 14.98 18.09 -20.89
C LYS A 222 14.98 16.57 -20.91
N THR A 223 15.64 16.01 -21.93
CA THR A 223 15.88 14.58 -22.02
C THR A 223 16.89 14.13 -20.96
N LYS A 224 16.60 13.05 -20.27
CA LYS A 224 17.48 12.41 -19.28
C LYS A 224 17.82 10.97 -19.62
N HIS A 225 16.81 10.14 -19.64
CA HIS A 225 16.93 8.75 -20.05
C HIS A 225 16.34 8.57 -21.44
N HIS A 226 16.44 7.40 -21.96
CA HIS A 226 15.80 6.98 -23.19
C HIS A 226 15.10 5.64 -22.94
N ALA A 227 14.73 5.39 -21.67
CA ALA A 227 14.15 4.13 -21.25
C ALA A 227 12.64 4.11 -21.49
N TYR A 228 12.13 2.94 -21.86
CA TYR A 228 10.71 2.73 -22.06
C TYR A 228 10.33 1.27 -21.86
N PHE A 229 9.05 1.00 -21.68
CA PHE A 229 8.47 -0.32 -21.87
C PHE A 229 7.11 -0.21 -22.56
N LEU A 230 6.66 -1.31 -23.14
CA LEU A 230 5.36 -1.41 -23.81
C LEU A 230 4.41 -2.25 -22.95
N GLU A 231 3.12 -1.89 -22.94
CA GLU A 231 2.06 -2.66 -22.30
C GLU A 231 0.73 -2.50 -23.02
N GLY A 232 -0.36 -3.07 -22.50
CA GLY A 232 -1.70 -2.84 -23.01
C GLY A 232 -2.02 -3.53 -24.32
N LYS A 233 -1.38 -4.65 -24.63
CA LYS A 233 -1.60 -5.42 -25.88
C LYS A 233 -1.54 -6.93 -25.61
N ARG A 234 -2.43 -7.70 -26.26
CA ARG A 234 -2.49 -9.15 -26.07
C ARG A 234 -1.21 -9.88 -26.46
N GLU A 235 -0.55 -9.42 -27.52
CA GLU A 235 0.69 -10.02 -28.06
C GLU A 235 1.88 -9.91 -27.10
N LEU A 236 1.76 -9.10 -26.05
CA LEU A 236 2.76 -8.98 -24.99
C LEU A 236 2.60 -10.03 -23.88
N ILE A 237 1.53 -10.83 -23.91
CA ILE A 237 1.35 -11.92 -22.95
C ILE A 237 2.30 -13.07 -23.32
N ASP A 238 3.48 -13.13 -22.73
CA ASP A 238 4.49 -14.14 -23.05
C ASP A 238 5.04 -14.90 -21.83
N ILE A 239 4.85 -14.42 -20.59
CA ILE A 239 5.18 -15.12 -19.35
C ILE A 239 3.94 -15.39 -18.50
N GLU A 240 4.06 -16.35 -17.58
CA GLU A 240 3.01 -16.65 -16.60
C GLU A 240 2.73 -15.45 -15.69
N GLY A 241 1.46 -15.25 -15.32
CA GLY A 241 1.01 -14.11 -14.51
C GLY A 241 0.68 -12.86 -15.31
N GLU A 242 0.97 -12.81 -16.60
CA GLU A 242 0.61 -11.66 -17.45
C GLU A 242 -0.84 -11.68 -17.89
N TRP A 243 -1.46 -10.51 -17.88
CA TRP A 243 -2.84 -10.31 -18.28
C TRP A 243 -3.06 -9.06 -19.10
N TRP A 244 -4.16 -9.05 -19.86
CA TRP A 244 -4.61 -7.90 -20.64
C TRP A 244 -6.11 -7.97 -20.88
N TYR A 245 -6.79 -6.81 -20.79
CA TYR A 245 -8.22 -6.70 -21.08
C TYR A 245 -8.46 -6.02 -22.43
N ASN A 246 -9.35 -6.61 -23.21
CA ASN A 246 -9.78 -6.09 -24.52
C ASN A 246 -11.11 -5.38 -24.40
N ASP A 247 -11.09 -4.03 -24.39
CA ASP A 247 -12.29 -3.21 -24.28
C ASP A 247 -13.28 -3.42 -25.42
N SER A 248 -12.81 -3.70 -26.64
CA SER A 248 -13.67 -3.88 -27.80
C SER A 248 -14.48 -5.17 -27.76
N THR A 249 -13.95 -6.22 -27.16
CA THR A 249 -14.61 -7.52 -27.02
C THR A 249 -15.09 -7.82 -25.61
N GLN A 250 -14.82 -6.94 -24.66
CA GLN A 250 -15.06 -7.12 -23.23
C GLN A 250 -14.51 -8.46 -22.71
N ARG A 251 -13.23 -8.69 -22.99
CA ARG A 251 -12.58 -9.97 -22.72
C ARG A 251 -11.27 -9.78 -21.99
N LEU A 252 -11.13 -10.45 -20.86
CA LEU A 252 -9.88 -10.55 -20.10
C LEU A 252 -9.07 -11.76 -20.57
N HIS A 253 -7.82 -11.57 -20.89
CA HIS A 253 -6.85 -12.60 -21.25
C HIS A 253 -5.81 -12.72 -20.14
N TYR A 254 -5.46 -13.96 -19.80
CA TYR A 254 -4.51 -14.25 -18.74
C TYR A 254 -3.68 -15.49 -19.04
N LYS A 255 -2.37 -15.39 -18.83
CA LYS A 255 -1.48 -16.54 -18.91
C LYS A 255 -1.32 -17.18 -17.54
N VAL A 256 -2.11 -18.20 -17.32
CA VAL A 256 -2.19 -18.94 -16.07
C VAL A 256 -0.87 -19.66 -15.78
N PRO A 257 -0.46 -19.79 -14.51
CA PRO A 257 0.67 -20.63 -14.13
C PRO A 257 0.60 -22.06 -14.69
N ALA A 258 1.76 -22.65 -15.01
CA ALA A 258 1.84 -23.94 -15.69
C ALA A 258 0.98 -25.01 -15.01
N ASN A 259 0.31 -25.80 -15.83
CA ASN A 259 -0.54 -26.91 -15.41
C ASN A 259 -1.76 -26.54 -14.55
N GLN A 260 -2.15 -25.26 -14.54
CA GLN A 260 -3.33 -24.78 -13.84
C GLN A 260 -4.45 -24.40 -14.82
N ASN A 261 -5.66 -24.40 -14.30
CA ASN A 261 -6.85 -23.94 -15.02
C ASN A 261 -7.48 -22.77 -14.25
N ALA A 262 -7.66 -21.64 -14.90
CA ALA A 262 -8.20 -20.43 -14.29
C ALA A 262 -9.59 -20.66 -13.60
N ASN A 263 -10.36 -21.62 -14.07
CA ASN A 263 -11.64 -21.97 -13.42
C ASN A 263 -11.49 -22.57 -12.01
N ASN A 264 -10.28 -22.98 -11.63
CA ASN A 264 -9.98 -23.57 -10.32
C ASN A 264 -9.17 -22.61 -9.44
N LEU A 265 -9.05 -21.35 -9.83
CA LEU A 265 -8.23 -20.35 -9.18
C LEU A 265 -9.09 -19.20 -8.64
N ASP A 266 -8.76 -18.68 -7.50
CA ASP A 266 -9.35 -17.43 -7.01
C ASP A 266 -8.74 -16.24 -7.77
N LEU A 267 -9.36 -15.92 -8.90
CA LEU A 267 -9.02 -14.79 -9.75
C LEU A 267 -10.00 -13.64 -9.49
N ARG A 268 -9.45 -12.52 -9.10
CA ARG A 268 -10.20 -11.33 -8.68
C ARG A 268 -9.75 -10.11 -9.46
N ILE A 269 -10.65 -9.18 -9.69
CA ILE A 269 -10.35 -7.96 -10.44
C ILE A 269 -10.76 -6.72 -9.63
N LYS A 270 -9.88 -5.72 -9.57
CA LYS A 270 -10.16 -4.42 -8.93
C LYS A 270 -11.16 -3.65 -9.78
N THR A 271 -12.33 -3.35 -9.22
CA THR A 271 -13.43 -2.72 -9.93
C THR A 271 -13.82 -1.34 -9.39
N GLN A 272 -13.21 -0.91 -8.30
CA GLN A 272 -13.50 0.38 -7.68
C GLN A 272 -12.22 1.01 -7.11
N PRO A 273 -12.06 2.33 -7.22
CA PRO A 273 -10.91 3.02 -6.62
C PRO A 273 -11.12 3.30 -5.13
N TYR A 274 -12.30 3.78 -4.74
CA TYR A 274 -12.60 4.18 -3.37
C TYR A 274 -13.64 3.27 -2.73
N ALA A 275 -13.38 2.84 -1.50
CA ALA A 275 -14.37 2.23 -0.63
C ALA A 275 -15.23 3.30 0.06
N PHE A 276 -14.60 4.40 0.44
CA PHE A 276 -15.28 5.52 1.08
C PHE A 276 -14.85 6.84 0.45
N SER A 277 -15.85 7.70 0.22
CA SER A 277 -15.67 9.09 -0.17
C SER A 277 -16.30 9.95 0.93
N VAL A 278 -15.46 10.63 1.71
CA VAL A 278 -15.87 11.52 2.79
C VAL A 278 -15.94 12.93 2.25
N ILE A 279 -17.12 13.56 2.34
CA ILE A 279 -17.37 14.87 1.74
C ILE A 279 -18.05 15.74 2.78
N ASN A 280 -17.60 16.99 2.95
CA ASN A 280 -18.20 17.96 3.88
C ASN A 280 -18.46 17.38 5.28
N SER A 281 -17.55 16.58 5.80
CA SER A 281 -17.72 15.88 7.08
C SER A 281 -16.44 16.00 7.88
N ASP A 282 -16.54 16.59 9.08
CA ASP A 282 -15.41 16.78 9.99
C ASP A 282 -15.24 15.60 10.95
N ASP A 283 -14.03 15.41 11.47
CA ASP A 283 -13.69 14.41 12.48
C ASP A 283 -14.11 12.97 12.11
N VAL A 284 -14.04 12.59 10.83
CA VAL A 284 -14.32 11.22 10.39
C VAL A 284 -13.05 10.39 10.54
N ALA A 285 -13.14 9.27 11.26
CA ALA A 285 -12.00 8.39 11.55
C ALA A 285 -12.18 6.97 11.00
N PHE A 286 -11.13 6.44 10.40
CA PHE A 286 -10.98 5.03 10.04
C PHE A 286 -9.87 4.42 10.89
N GLU A 287 -10.21 3.45 11.75
CA GLU A 287 -9.29 2.91 12.74
C GLU A 287 -9.19 1.38 12.69
N ASN A 288 -7.98 0.86 12.78
CA ASN A 288 -7.70 -0.57 12.89
C ASN A 288 -8.38 -1.40 11.78
N LEU A 289 -8.25 -0.93 10.54
CA LEU A 289 -8.81 -1.56 9.33
C LEU A 289 -7.70 -1.99 8.38
N GLU A 290 -8.04 -2.91 7.49
CA GLU A 290 -7.21 -3.24 6.34
C GLU A 290 -7.99 -2.92 5.06
N PHE A 291 -7.38 -2.11 4.16
CA PHE A 291 -7.89 -1.86 2.82
C PHE A 291 -7.08 -2.69 1.81
N PHE A 292 -7.76 -3.43 0.98
CA PHE A 292 -7.16 -4.22 -0.08
C PHE A 292 -7.71 -3.78 -1.43
N ALA A 293 -6.82 -3.35 -2.34
CA ALA A 293 -7.17 -2.90 -3.69
C ALA A 293 -8.26 -1.81 -3.72
N THR A 294 -8.30 -0.97 -2.71
CA THR A 294 -9.19 0.20 -2.59
C THR A 294 -8.61 1.16 -1.57
N THR A 295 -9.16 2.37 -1.49
CA THR A 295 -8.72 3.39 -0.55
C THR A 295 -9.86 4.32 -0.14
N VAL A 296 -9.53 5.43 0.51
CA VAL A 296 -10.46 6.49 0.90
C VAL A 296 -10.02 7.83 0.31
N GLN A 297 -10.99 8.70 0.07
CA GLN A 297 -10.75 10.11 -0.22
C GLN A 297 -11.55 10.99 0.73
N PHE A 298 -10.98 12.16 1.05
CA PHE A 298 -11.60 13.18 1.86
C PHE A 298 -11.64 14.47 1.05
N ASP A 299 -12.76 15.18 1.10
CA ASP A 299 -12.96 16.45 0.41
C ASP A 299 -13.72 17.41 1.35
N ASP A 300 -13.14 18.59 1.58
CA ASP A 300 -13.64 19.59 2.53
C ASP A 300 -13.85 19.01 3.94
N CYS A 301 -12.76 18.63 4.64
CA CYS A 301 -12.83 18.10 5.99
C CYS A 301 -11.82 18.74 6.96
N ILE A 302 -12.17 18.74 8.25
CA ILE A 302 -11.27 19.12 9.35
C ILE A 302 -11.19 17.95 10.33
N GLY A 303 -9.97 17.59 10.77
CA GLY A 303 -9.76 16.58 11.80
C GLY A 303 -10.01 15.13 11.37
N CYS A 304 -10.09 14.85 10.09
CA CYS A 304 -10.28 13.48 9.60
C CYS A 304 -9.02 12.62 9.78
N SER A 305 -9.19 11.31 10.05
CA SER A 305 -8.04 10.45 10.33
C SER A 305 -8.08 9.05 9.71
N ILE A 306 -6.88 8.49 9.54
CA ILE A 306 -6.60 7.09 9.21
C ILE A 306 -5.57 6.60 10.24
N GLU A 307 -5.97 5.69 11.11
CA GLU A 307 -5.17 5.27 12.24
C GLU A 307 -5.09 3.73 12.32
N ASP A 308 -3.93 3.20 12.74
CA ASP A 308 -3.70 1.75 12.90
C ASP A 308 -4.17 0.91 11.69
N THR A 309 -4.02 1.45 10.48
CA THR A 309 -4.63 0.92 9.26
C THR A 309 -3.58 0.46 8.26
N VAL A 310 -3.83 -0.65 7.58
CA VAL A 310 -2.97 -1.15 6.50
C VAL A 310 -3.67 -0.99 5.16
N MET A 311 -3.04 -0.31 4.21
CA MET A 311 -3.53 -0.15 2.85
C MET A 311 -2.63 -0.89 1.86
N ARG A 312 -3.15 -1.94 1.23
CA ARG A 312 -2.46 -2.68 0.17
C ARG A 312 -3.09 -2.40 -1.18
N TYR A 313 -2.28 -2.04 -2.18
CA TYR A 313 -2.74 -1.67 -3.52
C TYR A 313 -3.77 -0.51 -3.51
N PRO A 314 -3.57 0.55 -2.70
CA PRO A 314 -4.59 1.57 -2.52
C PRO A 314 -4.76 2.47 -3.74
N SER A 315 -3.68 2.71 -4.48
CA SER A 315 -3.69 3.64 -5.62
C SER A 315 -3.90 2.93 -6.94
N THR A 316 -4.36 3.68 -7.95
CA THR A 316 -4.67 3.16 -9.28
C THR A 316 -4.36 4.19 -10.34
N SER A 317 -3.72 3.77 -11.43
CA SER A 317 -3.50 4.57 -12.64
C SER A 317 -4.55 4.23 -13.70
N LYS A 318 -5.02 5.25 -14.43
CA LYS A 318 -5.92 5.07 -15.59
C LYS A 318 -5.36 4.15 -16.67
N ARG A 319 -4.07 3.98 -16.69
CA ARG A 319 -3.34 3.09 -17.57
C ARG A 319 -3.79 1.63 -17.42
N GLY A 320 -4.15 1.21 -16.22
CA GLY A 320 -4.78 -0.08 -15.97
C GLY A 320 -6.10 -0.29 -16.73
N LEU A 321 -6.75 0.79 -17.18
CA LEU A 321 -7.93 0.76 -18.05
C LEU A 321 -7.59 0.97 -19.54
N ASN A 322 -6.36 0.74 -19.97
CA ASN A 322 -5.85 1.02 -21.33
C ASN A 322 -5.96 2.51 -21.75
N ILE A 323 -6.00 3.44 -20.80
CA ILE A 323 -6.06 4.87 -21.08
C ILE A 323 -4.65 5.47 -20.90
N ALA A 324 -4.11 6.06 -21.97
CA ALA A 324 -2.83 6.73 -21.96
C ALA A 324 -2.98 8.25 -22.11
N GLY A 325 -2.00 9.02 -21.59
CA GLY A 325 -1.95 10.47 -21.68
C GLY A 325 -1.81 11.16 -20.33
N GLU A 326 -1.74 12.51 -20.35
CA GLU A 326 -1.40 13.32 -19.17
C GLU A 326 -2.63 13.90 -18.43
N ASP A 327 -3.77 13.29 -18.54
CA ASP A 327 -4.94 13.79 -17.83
C ASP A 327 -4.84 13.44 -16.34
N VAL A 328 -4.71 14.48 -15.51
CA VAL A 328 -4.46 14.38 -14.07
C VAL A 328 -5.67 13.89 -13.29
N GLU A 329 -6.85 14.20 -13.79
CA GLU A 329 -8.11 13.99 -13.05
C GLU A 329 -8.50 12.50 -12.98
N GLU A 330 -7.79 11.65 -13.70
CA GLU A 330 -8.09 10.22 -13.80
C GLU A 330 -7.11 9.33 -13.03
N ARG A 331 -6.57 9.79 -11.92
CA ARG A 331 -5.84 8.95 -10.96
C ARG A 331 -6.55 8.92 -9.63
N TRP A 332 -6.51 7.77 -9.01
CA TRP A 332 -7.18 7.50 -7.74
C TRP A 332 -6.15 7.09 -6.70
N VAL A 333 -5.99 7.91 -5.68
CA VAL A 333 -5.01 7.75 -4.61
C VAL A 333 -5.67 8.06 -3.28
N THR A 334 -5.03 7.71 -2.17
CA THR A 334 -5.44 8.22 -0.87
C THR A 334 -5.24 9.72 -0.86
N ARG A 335 -6.34 10.48 -0.76
CA ARG A 335 -6.31 11.94 -0.98
C ARG A 335 -7.09 12.68 0.10
N PHE A 336 -6.49 13.77 0.52
CA PHE A 336 -7.12 14.80 1.35
C PHE A 336 -7.16 16.09 0.52
N ASP A 337 -8.34 16.44 0.04
CA ASP A 337 -8.56 17.61 -0.79
C ASP A 337 -9.26 18.69 0.04
N HIS A 338 -8.69 19.90 0.14
CA HIS A 338 -9.18 20.97 1.00
C HIS A 338 -9.38 20.57 2.47
N CYS A 339 -8.53 19.69 2.99
CA CYS A 339 -8.61 19.19 4.35
C CYS A 339 -7.54 19.79 5.24
N SER A 340 -7.88 20.01 6.51
CA SER A 340 -6.95 20.52 7.52
C SER A 340 -7.03 19.72 8.82
N GLU A 341 -5.95 19.80 9.61
CA GLU A 341 -5.84 19.08 10.89
C GLU A 341 -6.04 17.56 10.78
N SER A 342 -5.84 17.01 9.56
CA SER A 342 -6.01 15.58 9.30
C SER A 342 -4.81 14.79 9.79
N LEU A 343 -5.05 13.53 10.16
CA LEU A 343 -4.04 12.64 10.72
C LEU A 343 -3.96 11.30 9.97
N ILE A 344 -2.76 10.91 9.61
CA ILE A 344 -2.43 9.52 9.28
C ILE A 344 -1.40 9.06 10.32
N GLU A 345 -1.74 8.03 11.10
CA GLU A 345 -0.88 7.57 12.19
C GLU A 345 -0.84 6.04 12.26
N ASN A 346 0.32 5.48 12.66
CA ASN A 346 0.51 4.03 12.84
C ASN A 346 0.03 3.19 11.64
N SER A 347 0.11 3.72 10.44
CA SER A 347 -0.51 3.11 9.28
C SER A 347 0.52 2.67 8.25
N ALA A 348 0.16 1.74 7.37
CA ALA A 348 1.05 1.25 6.33
C ALA A 348 0.43 1.39 4.94
N PHE A 349 1.22 1.84 3.96
CA PHE A 349 0.84 1.98 2.55
C PHE A 349 1.78 1.14 1.69
N LEU A 350 1.21 0.17 0.98
CA LEU A 350 1.99 -0.85 0.29
C LEU A 350 1.55 -1.02 -1.16
N ARG A 351 2.52 -1.15 -2.06
CA ARG A 351 2.30 -1.55 -3.46
C ARG A 351 1.34 -0.65 -4.20
N THR A 352 1.74 0.60 -4.38
CA THR A 352 0.97 1.55 -5.19
C THR A 352 1.44 1.60 -6.64
N ASP A 353 0.52 1.84 -7.54
CA ASP A 353 0.80 2.33 -8.90
C ASP A 353 0.46 3.83 -8.96
N GLY A 354 1.40 4.65 -8.57
CA GLY A 354 1.27 6.09 -8.40
C GLY A 354 1.57 6.56 -6.98
N THR A 355 1.28 7.82 -6.70
CA THR A 355 1.46 8.48 -5.41
C THR A 355 0.74 7.72 -4.29
N ALA A 356 1.34 7.64 -3.11
CA ALA A 356 0.74 6.95 -1.97
C ALA A 356 -0.31 7.82 -1.28
N VAL A 357 0.04 9.08 -0.94
CA VAL A 357 -0.84 10.03 -0.25
C VAL A 357 -0.68 11.42 -0.85
N GLU A 358 -1.78 12.13 -0.98
CA GLU A 358 -1.79 13.50 -1.48
C GLU A 358 -2.61 14.42 -0.56
N PHE A 359 -1.99 15.57 -0.20
CA PHE A 359 -2.66 16.70 0.42
C PHE A 359 -2.82 17.81 -0.62
N HIS A 360 -4.05 18.07 -1.06
CA HIS A 360 -4.38 19.09 -2.03
C HIS A 360 -5.08 20.30 -1.40
N GLY A 361 -4.93 21.43 -2.04
CA GLY A 361 -5.51 22.71 -1.62
C GLY A 361 -4.44 23.77 -1.42
N ALA A 362 -4.84 25.02 -1.52
CA ALA A 362 -3.96 26.16 -1.20
C ALA A 362 -3.69 26.23 0.32
N ALA A 363 -2.66 26.95 0.71
CA ALA A 363 -2.19 27.06 2.10
C ALA A 363 -3.26 27.36 3.18
N LEU A 364 -4.37 28.00 2.80
CA LEU A 364 -5.50 28.29 3.70
C LEU A 364 -6.60 27.20 3.68
N GLN A 365 -6.48 26.22 2.81
CA GLN A 365 -7.48 25.17 2.61
C GLN A 365 -6.93 23.79 2.98
N SER A 366 -5.59 23.63 2.97
CA SER A 366 -4.91 22.40 3.34
C SER A 366 -3.78 22.77 4.29
N HIS A 367 -3.99 22.58 5.59
CA HIS A 367 -2.98 22.95 6.58
C HIS A 367 -3.04 22.11 7.85
N ASN A 368 -1.92 22.05 8.57
CA ASN A 368 -1.76 21.29 9.82
C ASN A 368 -2.08 19.80 9.67
N ASN A 369 -1.94 19.23 8.48
CA ASN A 369 -2.11 17.80 8.28
C ASN A 369 -0.84 17.06 8.71
N THR A 370 -0.98 15.87 9.24
CA THR A 370 0.13 15.09 9.79
C THR A 370 0.14 13.66 9.25
N ILE A 371 1.32 13.20 8.83
CA ILE A 371 1.63 11.79 8.67
C ILE A 371 2.68 11.43 9.71
N ASN A 372 2.30 10.61 10.68
CA ASN A 372 3.15 10.23 11.80
C ASN A 372 3.26 8.71 11.93
N ASP A 373 4.46 8.24 12.31
CA ASP A 373 4.72 6.84 12.67
C ASP A 373 4.16 5.82 11.66
N SER A 374 4.29 6.12 10.35
CA SER A 374 3.69 5.35 9.27
C SER A 374 4.72 4.76 8.31
N TYR A 375 4.39 3.61 7.73
CA TYR A 375 5.28 2.80 6.90
C TYR A 375 4.85 2.82 5.44
N PHE A 376 5.80 3.10 4.54
CA PHE A 376 5.56 3.17 3.09
C PHE A 376 6.55 2.29 2.34
N SER A 377 6.05 1.40 1.51
CA SER A 377 6.92 0.50 0.75
C SER A 377 6.34 0.08 -0.60
N HIS A 378 7.21 -0.07 -1.61
CA HIS A 378 6.83 -0.46 -2.97
C HIS A 378 5.87 0.54 -3.63
N ILE A 379 6.26 1.81 -3.64
CA ILE A 379 5.42 2.91 -4.10
C ILE A 379 5.79 3.32 -5.52
N ASP A 380 4.77 3.41 -6.40
CA ASP A 380 4.86 3.91 -7.77
C ASP A 380 5.84 3.13 -8.65
N TRP A 381 5.48 1.89 -8.94
CA TRP A 381 6.29 0.99 -9.77
C TRP A 381 6.31 1.35 -11.26
N SER A 382 5.42 2.19 -11.74
CA SER A 382 5.35 2.57 -13.15
C SER A 382 5.89 3.96 -13.46
N VAL A 383 5.86 4.86 -12.50
CA VAL A 383 6.28 6.27 -12.61
C VAL A 383 5.69 6.98 -13.83
N SER A 384 4.40 6.80 -14.09
CA SER A 384 3.76 7.36 -15.27
C SER A 384 2.54 8.22 -14.97
N ASP A 385 2.19 9.07 -15.93
CA ASP A 385 0.96 9.85 -16.01
C ASP A 385 0.76 10.97 -14.96
N THR A 386 1.79 11.29 -14.19
CA THR A 386 1.72 12.44 -13.28
C THR A 386 2.33 13.67 -13.95
N PRO A 387 1.60 14.74 -14.16
CA PRO A 387 2.17 16.01 -14.63
C PRO A 387 3.06 16.64 -13.56
N GLY A 388 4.11 17.31 -13.99
CA GLY A 388 5.06 17.93 -13.10
C GLY A 388 6.06 16.95 -12.49
N LEU A 389 6.50 17.23 -11.28
CA LEU A 389 7.40 16.37 -10.52
C LEU A 389 6.62 15.15 -10.00
N MET A 390 7.11 13.96 -10.30
CA MET A 390 6.54 12.71 -9.78
C MET A 390 6.98 12.48 -8.34
N VAL A 391 6.04 12.17 -7.46
CA VAL A 391 6.27 12.12 -6.02
C VAL A 391 5.61 10.92 -5.36
N THR A 392 6.17 10.47 -4.26
CA THR A 392 5.61 9.39 -3.43
C THR A 392 4.56 9.95 -2.45
N ILE A 393 4.86 11.07 -1.80
CA ILE A 393 3.92 11.81 -0.95
C ILE A 393 3.88 13.26 -1.44
N TYR A 394 2.70 13.72 -1.79
CA TYR A 394 2.47 15.09 -2.28
C TYR A 394 1.90 15.98 -1.18
N ASP A 395 2.61 17.07 -0.90
CA ASP A 395 2.14 18.13 -0.02
C ASP A 395 2.01 19.44 -0.80
N GLY A 396 0.77 19.87 -1.05
CA GLY A 396 0.45 21.14 -1.66
C GLY A 396 0.06 22.22 -0.64
N GLY A 397 0.03 21.89 0.65
CA GLY A 397 -0.53 22.71 1.70
C GLY A 397 0.49 23.54 2.50
N LYS A 398 0.13 23.83 3.73
CA LYS A 398 0.93 24.64 4.66
C LYS A 398 0.95 24.03 6.06
N ASP A 399 2.07 24.24 6.78
CA ASP A 399 2.26 23.77 8.17
C ASP A 399 2.01 22.26 8.34
N ASN A 400 2.16 21.47 7.26
CA ASN A 400 1.97 20.02 7.30
C ASN A 400 3.21 19.32 7.86
N SER A 401 3.00 18.19 8.50
CA SER A 401 4.04 17.47 9.25
C SER A 401 4.20 16.01 8.77
N PHE A 402 5.44 15.59 8.60
CA PHE A 402 5.84 14.22 8.23
C PHE A 402 6.87 13.75 9.24
N THR A 403 6.43 12.94 10.22
CA THR A 403 7.26 12.62 11.39
C THR A 403 7.30 11.13 11.68
N ASN A 404 8.45 10.62 12.10
CA ASN A 404 8.66 9.22 12.50
C ASN A 404 8.29 8.18 11.44
N ASN A 405 8.30 8.52 10.16
CA ASN A 405 7.91 7.59 9.12
C ASN A 405 9.10 6.77 8.61
N THR A 406 8.81 5.57 8.14
CA THR A 406 9.74 4.71 7.42
C THR A 406 9.27 4.58 5.97
N ILE A 407 10.13 5.00 5.02
CA ILE A 407 9.78 5.02 3.59
C ILE A 407 10.89 4.37 2.79
N HIS A 408 10.56 3.36 2.01
CA HIS A 408 11.54 2.74 1.13
C HIS A 408 10.92 2.11 -0.12
N ARG A 409 11.77 1.76 -1.06
CA ARG A 409 11.42 1.16 -2.37
C ARG A 409 10.39 1.98 -3.11
N THR A 410 10.80 3.18 -3.56
CA THR A 410 9.94 4.06 -4.35
C THR A 410 10.49 4.30 -5.73
N GLY A 411 9.62 4.35 -6.74
CA GLY A 411 10.02 4.60 -8.13
C GLY A 411 10.09 6.08 -8.50
N ALA A 412 9.29 6.91 -7.85
CA ALA A 412 9.09 8.31 -8.19
C ALA A 412 10.34 9.19 -8.08
N SER A 413 10.32 10.34 -8.74
CA SER A 413 11.43 11.31 -8.77
C SER A 413 11.77 11.87 -7.39
N ALA A 414 10.75 12.27 -6.64
CA ALA A 414 10.88 12.72 -5.27
C ALA A 414 10.13 11.81 -4.30
N THR A 415 10.56 11.75 -3.04
CA THR A 415 9.85 10.94 -2.05
C THR A 415 8.82 11.79 -1.31
N ILE A 416 9.23 12.84 -0.62
CA ILE A 416 8.33 13.81 0.00
C ILE A 416 8.50 15.14 -0.73
N SER A 417 7.49 15.58 -1.45
CA SER A 417 7.42 16.96 -1.93
C SER A 417 6.84 17.83 -0.83
N ILE A 418 7.49 18.94 -0.50
CA ILE A 418 7.09 19.80 0.61
C ILE A 418 6.35 21.04 0.14
N GLY A 419 5.27 21.37 0.84
CA GLY A 419 4.50 22.59 0.71
C GLY A 419 5.13 23.78 1.43
N ASP A 420 4.31 24.68 1.98
CA ASP A 420 4.74 25.85 2.74
C ASP A 420 4.90 25.54 4.22
N ALA A 421 5.92 25.99 4.86
CA ALA A 421 6.26 25.80 6.27
C ALA A 421 6.16 24.32 6.78
N PRO A 422 6.65 23.34 6.03
CA PRO A 422 6.51 21.94 6.41
C PRO A 422 7.46 21.55 7.54
N THR A 423 7.07 20.54 8.31
CA THR A 423 7.94 19.84 9.27
C THR A 423 8.24 18.44 8.77
N VAL A 424 9.52 18.09 8.56
CA VAL A 424 9.96 16.75 8.14
C VAL A 424 10.99 16.25 9.14
N MET A 425 10.61 15.42 10.09
CA MET A 425 11.47 15.06 11.22
C MET A 425 11.38 13.57 11.59
N HIS A 426 12.53 13.03 12.03
CA HIS A 426 12.64 11.67 12.53
C HIS A 426 12.17 10.59 11.53
N ASN A 427 12.33 10.80 10.23
CA ASN A 427 12.01 9.80 9.23
C ASN A 427 13.27 8.99 8.85
N GLU A 428 13.10 7.69 8.59
CA GLU A 428 14.11 6.86 7.95
C GLU A 428 13.68 6.57 6.51
N ILE A 429 14.49 7.00 5.53
CA ILE A 429 14.13 6.95 4.11
C ILE A 429 15.30 6.44 3.28
N TRP A 430 15.08 5.35 2.54
CA TRP A 430 16.12 4.74 1.70
C TRP A 430 15.55 4.03 0.46
N ASP A 431 16.42 3.60 -0.45
CA ASP A 431 16.05 2.84 -1.65
C ASP A 431 14.93 3.55 -2.45
N THR A 432 15.12 4.84 -2.71
CA THR A 432 14.08 5.70 -3.30
C THR A 432 14.48 6.24 -4.66
N GLY A 433 13.49 6.66 -5.45
CA GLY A 433 13.72 7.23 -6.76
C GLY A 433 14.32 6.25 -7.75
N LEU A 434 13.99 4.98 -7.65
CA LEU A 434 14.61 3.88 -8.38
C LEU A 434 14.42 3.96 -9.89
N LEU A 435 13.30 4.49 -10.33
CA LEU A 435 12.92 4.49 -11.75
C LEU A 435 13.13 5.84 -12.42
N GLN A 436 12.74 6.94 -11.78
CA GLN A 436 12.74 8.25 -12.40
C GLN A 436 14.05 9.02 -12.13
N SER A 437 14.41 9.90 -13.02
CA SER A 437 15.58 10.80 -12.86
C SER A 437 15.22 12.08 -12.14
N ASP A 438 16.26 12.83 -11.75
CA ASP A 438 16.15 14.11 -11.02
C ASP A 438 15.42 13.97 -9.66
N GLY A 439 15.09 15.09 -9.00
CA GLY A 439 14.43 15.07 -7.70
C GLY A 439 15.33 14.80 -6.51
N ALA A 440 14.71 14.74 -5.34
CA ALA A 440 15.35 14.49 -4.05
C ALA A 440 14.41 13.68 -3.15
N VAL A 441 14.94 13.09 -2.10
CA VAL A 441 14.12 12.43 -1.08
C VAL A 441 13.19 13.43 -0.41
N VAL A 442 13.71 14.54 0.09
CA VAL A 442 12.89 15.69 0.51
C VAL A 442 13.10 16.81 -0.50
N GLN A 443 12.06 17.13 -1.24
CA GLN A 443 12.12 18.05 -2.38
C GLN A 443 11.22 19.26 -2.17
N MET A 444 11.80 20.44 -2.24
CA MET A 444 11.02 21.67 -2.42
C MET A 444 10.32 21.63 -3.78
N MET A 445 9.02 21.65 -3.76
CA MET A 445 8.19 21.60 -4.96
C MET A 445 7.46 22.93 -5.23
N MET A 446 6.99 23.56 -4.17
CA MET A 446 6.26 24.82 -4.28
C MET A 446 7.22 26.00 -4.26
N ASN A 447 7.05 26.92 -5.19
CA ASN A 447 7.88 28.12 -5.24
C ASN A 447 7.70 28.99 -4.01
N GLU A 448 6.52 28.99 -3.44
CA GLU A 448 6.15 29.74 -2.24
C GLU A 448 6.67 29.14 -0.96
N GLN A 449 7.31 27.96 -1.02
CA GLN A 449 7.85 27.28 0.16
C GLN A 449 8.72 28.22 0.97
N GLN A 450 8.37 28.37 2.23
CA GLN A 450 9.14 29.12 3.24
C GLN A 450 9.14 28.32 4.55
N ASP A 451 10.02 28.70 5.46
CA ASP A 451 10.02 28.25 6.85
C ASP A 451 10.04 26.72 7.06
N ALA A 452 10.54 25.94 6.09
CA ALA A 452 10.64 24.49 6.23
C ALA A 452 11.57 24.10 7.39
N ASN A 453 11.15 23.11 8.17
CA ASN A 453 11.97 22.51 9.23
C ASN A 453 12.23 21.02 8.92
N ILE A 454 13.45 20.70 8.52
CA ILE A 454 13.86 19.36 8.08
C ILE A 454 14.97 18.86 9.01
N ALA A 455 14.65 17.93 9.91
CA ALA A 455 15.58 17.58 10.98
C ALA A 455 15.49 16.12 11.46
N TYR A 456 16.59 15.63 12.01
CA TYR A 456 16.66 14.31 12.65
C TYR A 456 16.26 13.16 11.73
N ASN A 457 16.43 13.28 10.42
CA ASN A 457 16.14 12.23 9.48
C ASN A 457 17.40 11.40 9.18
N TRP A 458 17.22 10.11 8.93
CA TRP A 458 18.18 9.28 8.23
C TRP A 458 17.75 9.11 6.78
N ILE A 459 18.61 9.49 5.85
CA ILE A 459 18.37 9.36 4.40
C ILE A 459 19.57 8.65 3.80
N HIS A 460 19.32 7.51 3.13
CA HIS A 460 20.43 6.71 2.65
C HIS A 460 20.09 5.84 1.42
N ASP A 461 21.13 5.26 0.84
CA ASP A 461 21.05 4.26 -0.22
C ASP A 461 20.15 4.68 -1.39
N THR A 462 20.36 5.87 -1.93
CA THR A 462 19.63 6.37 -3.10
C THR A 462 20.52 7.12 -4.08
N ASP A 463 20.19 7.03 -5.37
CA ASP A 463 20.82 7.84 -6.43
C ASP A 463 20.26 9.28 -6.50
N LYS A 464 19.36 9.64 -5.61
CA LYS A 464 18.77 10.99 -5.53
C LYS A 464 19.59 11.92 -4.65
N TYR A 465 19.25 13.21 -4.72
CA TYR A 465 19.62 14.11 -3.64
C TYR A 465 18.89 13.68 -2.36
N GLY A 466 19.50 13.90 -1.22
CA GLY A 466 18.82 13.64 0.05
C GLY A 466 17.79 14.75 0.34
N ILE A 467 18.28 15.94 0.66
CA ILE A 467 17.44 17.13 0.93
C ILE A 467 17.78 18.20 -0.08
N ARG A 468 16.77 18.73 -0.76
CA ARG A 468 16.97 19.71 -1.83
C ARG A 468 16.04 20.91 -1.67
N MET A 469 16.61 21.99 -1.14
CA MET A 469 16.01 23.31 -1.16
C MET A 469 16.41 23.97 -2.48
N ASP A 470 15.56 23.84 -3.49
CA ASP A 470 15.82 24.28 -4.87
C ASP A 470 15.16 25.65 -5.11
N GLY A 471 15.50 26.61 -4.31
CA GLY A 471 15.00 27.96 -4.39
C GLY A 471 15.11 28.57 -5.78
N PRO A 472 14.40 29.65 -6.07
CA PRO A 472 14.16 30.11 -7.42
C PRO A 472 15.43 30.47 -8.16
N ALA A 473 15.40 30.22 -9.45
CA ALA A 473 16.32 30.84 -10.38
C ALA A 473 15.81 32.25 -10.66
N GLY A 474 16.59 33.28 -10.30
CA GLY A 474 16.28 34.64 -10.74
C GLY A 474 15.91 35.67 -9.67
N GLY A 475 16.26 35.43 -8.41
CA GLY A 475 16.19 36.47 -7.36
C GLY A 475 14.78 36.82 -6.89
N THR A 476 13.85 35.89 -6.94
CA THR A 476 12.54 36.01 -6.29
C THR A 476 12.64 35.62 -4.81
N ASN A 477 11.69 36.05 -4.00
CA ASN A 477 11.68 35.78 -2.55
C ASN A 477 11.08 34.42 -2.17
N GLU A 478 10.94 33.53 -3.12
CA GLU A 478 10.33 32.22 -2.95
C GLU A 478 11.36 31.17 -2.49
N GLY A 479 10.92 30.11 -1.85
CA GLY A 479 11.75 28.98 -1.46
C GLY A 479 12.91 29.36 -0.52
N ARG A 480 12.62 30.02 0.60
CA ARG A 480 13.61 30.56 1.53
C ARG A 480 13.31 30.21 2.98
N ASN A 481 14.25 30.56 3.86
CA ASN A 481 14.14 30.47 5.32
C ASN A 481 13.92 29.04 5.83
N ALA A 482 14.45 28.04 5.11
CA ALA A 482 14.41 26.66 5.61
C ALA A 482 15.50 26.43 6.64
N THR A 483 15.18 25.66 7.69
CA THR A 483 16.14 25.12 8.65
C THR A 483 16.34 23.63 8.38
N VAL A 484 17.57 23.23 8.05
CA VAL A 484 17.96 21.84 7.75
C VAL A 484 19.02 21.42 8.77
N HIS A 485 18.64 20.56 9.74
CA HIS A 485 19.54 20.31 10.86
C HIS A 485 19.46 18.90 11.44
N HIS A 486 20.56 18.44 12.04
CA HIS A 486 20.66 17.15 12.70
C HIS A 486 20.24 15.95 11.82
N ASN A 487 20.37 16.06 10.50
CA ASN A 487 20.12 14.93 9.61
C ASN A 487 21.39 14.12 9.40
N VAL A 488 21.26 12.81 9.23
CA VAL A 488 22.36 11.92 8.82
C VAL A 488 22.05 11.37 7.43
N LEU A 489 23.00 11.59 6.50
CA LEU A 489 22.83 11.12 5.13
C LEU A 489 24.07 10.33 4.70
N TRP A 490 23.86 9.17 4.11
CA TRP A 490 24.94 8.34 3.58
C TRP A 490 24.55 7.59 2.34
N ASN A 491 25.53 7.32 1.48
CA ASN A 491 25.32 6.63 0.21
C ASN A 491 24.19 7.25 -0.64
N VAL A 492 24.19 8.57 -0.74
CA VAL A 492 23.24 9.38 -1.52
C VAL A 492 23.98 10.25 -2.53
N SER A 493 23.29 10.67 -3.59
CA SER A 493 23.92 11.48 -4.64
C SER A 493 23.68 12.97 -4.40
N GLY A 494 24.64 13.65 -3.70
CA GLY A 494 24.50 15.05 -3.31
C GLY A 494 23.55 15.21 -2.13
N ALA A 495 24.04 14.98 -0.93
CA ALA A 495 23.20 14.74 0.23
C ALA A 495 22.29 15.93 0.59
N ILE A 496 22.84 17.13 0.71
CA ILE A 496 22.09 18.33 1.04
C ILE A 496 22.40 19.42 0.02
N MET A 497 21.39 19.91 -0.66
CA MET A 497 21.51 21.08 -1.55
C MET A 497 20.70 22.24 -1.01
N VAL A 498 21.38 23.36 -0.80
CA VAL A 498 20.80 24.62 -0.35
C VAL A 498 20.96 25.64 -1.47
N LYS A 499 19.85 26.09 -2.03
CA LYS A 499 19.79 27.15 -3.02
C LYS A 499 18.63 28.07 -2.67
N GLY A 500 18.87 29.36 -2.60
CA GLY A 500 17.96 30.36 -2.11
C GLY A 500 18.50 31.10 -0.89
N ASP A 501 17.74 32.03 -0.37
CA ASP A 501 18.16 32.97 0.67
C ASP A 501 17.63 32.57 2.06
N TYR A 502 18.30 33.06 3.10
CA TYR A 502 17.90 32.91 4.51
C TYR A 502 17.82 31.45 5.01
N HIS A 503 18.46 30.51 4.33
CA HIS A 503 18.50 29.12 4.80
C HIS A 503 19.47 28.91 5.94
N HIS A 504 19.15 28.02 6.87
CA HIS A 504 19.96 27.63 8.00
C HIS A 504 20.24 26.13 7.94
N ALA A 505 21.44 25.72 7.52
CA ALA A 505 21.85 24.32 7.53
C ALA A 505 22.92 24.09 8.60
N HIS A 506 22.59 23.33 9.65
CA HIS A 506 23.52 23.14 10.75
C HIS A 506 23.44 21.75 11.37
N ASN A 507 24.53 21.29 11.95
CA ASN A 507 24.62 20.02 12.67
C ASN A 507 24.13 18.81 11.82
N ASN A 508 24.43 18.79 10.53
CA ASN A 508 24.15 17.62 9.70
C ASN A 508 25.45 16.77 9.59
N THR A 509 25.26 15.46 9.45
CA THR A 509 26.33 14.50 9.19
C THR A 509 26.13 13.88 7.81
N VAL A 510 27.13 14.00 6.93
CA VAL A 510 27.10 13.40 5.59
C VAL A 510 28.35 12.56 5.36
N LEU A 511 28.17 11.32 4.97
CA LEU A 511 29.25 10.34 4.78
C LEU A 511 28.98 9.35 3.64
N TRP A 512 30.06 8.68 3.17
CA TRP A 512 30.00 7.62 2.13
C TRP A 512 29.32 8.02 0.83
N ASP A 513 29.65 9.20 0.29
CA ASP A 513 29.14 9.58 -1.02
C ASP A 513 30.21 9.42 -2.11
N ASP A 514 30.12 8.35 -2.86
CA ASP A 514 31.00 8.10 -4.03
C ASP A 514 30.31 8.42 -5.37
N ARG A 515 29.19 9.15 -5.37
CA ARG A 515 28.31 9.28 -6.53
C ARG A 515 28.60 10.49 -7.42
N GLY A 516 29.79 11.06 -7.29
CA GLY A 516 30.30 12.11 -8.17
C GLY A 516 29.65 13.48 -7.99
N LYS A 517 29.15 13.77 -6.77
CA LYS A 517 28.65 15.08 -6.38
C LYS A 517 29.21 15.50 -5.03
N ASN A 518 29.18 16.78 -4.74
CA ASN A 518 29.52 17.28 -3.42
C ASN A 518 28.47 16.85 -2.39
N HIS A 519 28.89 16.61 -1.16
CA HIS A 519 28.02 16.19 -0.06
C HIS A 519 27.05 17.29 0.33
N MET A 520 27.55 18.48 0.61
CA MET A 520 26.73 19.66 0.81
C MET A 520 26.99 20.67 -0.32
N ILE A 521 25.94 21.13 -0.92
CA ILE A 521 25.96 22.04 -2.07
C ILE A 521 25.28 23.33 -1.66
N VAL A 522 26.05 24.39 -1.50
CA VAL A 522 25.53 25.72 -1.18
C VAL A 522 25.55 26.55 -2.46
N LEU A 523 24.51 26.41 -3.23
CA LEU A 523 24.48 26.84 -4.63
C LEU A 523 24.10 28.30 -4.78
N HIS A 524 24.88 29.02 -5.60
CA HIS A 524 24.55 30.35 -6.10
C HIS A 524 24.46 30.27 -7.62
N GLU A 525 23.26 30.32 -8.16
CA GLU A 525 23.02 30.04 -9.57
C GLU A 525 21.89 30.91 -10.13
N ASN A 526 22.07 31.42 -11.35
CA ASN A 526 21.05 32.15 -12.11
C ASN A 526 20.47 33.40 -11.39
N GLY A 527 21.30 34.11 -10.61
CA GLY A 527 20.86 35.27 -9.84
C GLY A 527 20.12 34.96 -8.55
N ALA A 528 19.89 33.67 -8.23
CA ALA A 528 19.50 33.23 -6.91
C ALA A 528 20.77 33.07 -6.07
N GLY A 529 20.82 33.71 -4.93
CA GLY A 529 21.95 33.65 -4.02
C GLY A 529 21.74 32.66 -2.89
N ASN A 530 22.52 32.87 -1.87
CA ASN A 530 22.35 32.29 -0.54
C ASN A 530 22.55 33.44 0.49
N GLU A 531 21.94 34.59 0.17
CA GLU A 531 22.00 35.79 1.00
C GLU A 531 21.45 35.48 2.40
N ASN A 532 22.19 35.93 3.44
CA ASN A 532 21.86 35.71 4.85
C ASN A 532 21.65 34.21 5.24
N SER A 533 22.09 33.28 4.41
CA SER A 533 22.10 31.87 4.78
C SER A 533 23.24 31.55 5.73
N THR A 534 23.02 30.60 6.65
CA THR A 534 24.03 30.14 7.60
C THR A 534 24.31 28.66 7.46
N ILE A 535 25.56 28.28 7.36
CA ILE A 535 26.03 26.90 7.20
C ILE A 535 27.03 26.61 8.34
N TRP A 536 26.55 25.97 9.42
CA TRP A 536 27.28 25.87 10.68
C TRP A 536 27.29 24.46 11.26
N ASN A 537 28.40 24.07 11.87
CA ASN A 537 28.57 22.82 12.62
C ASN A 537 28.17 21.55 11.80
N ASN A 538 28.31 21.58 10.49
CA ASN A 538 28.06 20.38 9.68
C ASN A 538 29.32 19.54 9.58
N ALA A 539 29.16 18.23 9.55
CA ALA A 539 30.23 17.27 9.27
C ALA A 539 30.00 16.67 7.87
N ALA A 540 30.82 17.08 6.89
CA ALA A 540 30.71 16.59 5.52
C ALA A 540 32.10 16.48 4.88
N ASP A 541 32.35 15.48 4.04
CA ASP A 541 33.62 15.34 3.34
C ASP A 541 33.78 16.40 2.25
N SER A 542 32.70 17.03 1.80
CA SER A 542 32.76 18.21 0.96
C SER A 542 31.59 19.18 1.20
N ILE A 543 31.93 20.47 1.25
CA ILE A 543 30.97 21.57 1.22
C ILE A 543 31.41 22.53 0.11
N ALA A 544 30.61 22.68 -0.95
CA ALA A 544 31.04 23.39 -2.14
C ALA A 544 29.92 24.23 -2.75
N ALA A 545 30.26 25.15 -3.64
CA ALA A 545 29.33 26.05 -4.32
C ALA A 545 28.76 25.48 -5.62
N HIS A 546 29.03 24.23 -5.95
CA HIS A 546 28.51 23.57 -7.17
C HIS A 546 28.20 22.09 -6.95
N ARG A 547 27.47 21.51 -7.90
CA ARG A 547 26.89 20.16 -7.77
C ARG A 547 27.89 19.03 -8.03
N SER A 548 28.88 19.24 -8.91
CA SER A 548 29.87 18.23 -9.24
C SER A 548 30.92 18.08 -8.11
N ASP A 549 31.65 16.97 -8.15
CA ASP A 549 32.76 16.66 -7.23
C ASP A 549 34.02 17.54 -7.40
N ASN A 550 33.90 18.70 -8.00
CA ASN A 550 34.99 19.67 -8.06
C ASN A 550 35.12 20.36 -6.71
N TRP A 551 35.98 19.83 -5.91
CA TRP A 551 36.29 20.25 -4.51
C TRP A 551 36.96 21.63 -4.38
N ASP A 552 37.40 22.23 -5.50
CA ASP A 552 38.19 23.47 -5.48
C ASP A 552 37.36 24.73 -5.19
N SER A 553 36.03 24.65 -5.23
CA SER A 553 35.19 25.80 -4.96
C SER A 553 34.53 25.70 -3.58
N TYR A 554 35.09 26.29 -2.60
CA TYR A 554 34.42 26.53 -1.34
C TYR A 554 33.28 27.54 -1.54
N PRO A 555 32.17 27.42 -0.82
CA PRO A 555 31.09 28.38 -0.94
C PRO A 555 31.53 29.75 -0.44
N LEU A 556 31.91 30.62 -1.36
CA LEU A 556 32.34 32.00 -1.12
C LEU A 556 31.23 32.98 -1.36
N GLN A 557 30.02 32.64 -0.98
CA GLN A 557 28.85 33.42 -1.31
C GLN A 557 28.41 34.33 -0.18
N GLU A 558 27.26 34.93 -0.30
CA GLU A 558 26.74 35.96 0.60
C GLU A 558 26.31 35.41 1.97
N GLY A 559 26.37 34.10 2.17
CA GLY A 559 26.07 33.43 3.43
C GLY A 559 27.22 33.47 4.45
N THR A 560 26.93 33.04 5.66
CA THR A 560 27.92 32.92 6.77
C THR A 560 28.23 31.42 7.00
N PHE A 561 29.53 31.12 7.10
CA PHE A 561 30.04 29.76 7.28
C PHE A 561 30.92 29.69 8.54
N GLY A 562 30.74 28.65 9.38
CA GLY A 562 31.55 28.47 10.57
C GLY A 562 31.42 27.09 11.20
N PHE A 563 32.49 26.67 11.86
CA PHE A 563 32.57 25.43 12.64
C PHE A 563 32.18 24.15 11.87
N ASN A 564 32.20 24.19 10.55
CA ASN A 564 31.99 23.01 9.74
C ASN A 564 33.25 22.17 9.65
N TRP A 565 33.12 20.84 9.65
CA TRP A 565 34.13 20.00 9.08
C TRP A 565 33.87 19.88 7.58
N ASN A 566 34.79 20.37 6.78
CA ASN A 566 34.84 20.14 5.35
C ASN A 566 36.10 19.31 5.07
N GLY A 567 35.94 18.02 4.83
CA GLY A 567 37.04 17.06 4.70
C GLY A 567 38.09 17.46 3.66
N TYR A 568 37.65 18.09 2.59
CA TYR A 568 38.52 18.57 1.55
C TYR A 568 39.42 19.75 1.98
N GLN A 569 38.86 20.69 2.73
CA GLN A 569 39.64 21.88 3.17
C GLN A 569 40.35 21.72 4.49
N ASN A 570 39.76 21.03 5.45
CA ASN A 570 40.26 20.94 6.82
C ASN A 570 41.17 19.73 7.05
N GLY A 571 41.07 18.72 6.17
CA GLY A 571 41.85 17.49 6.29
C GLY A 571 43.17 17.55 5.56
N SER A 572 44.27 17.26 6.23
CA SER A 572 45.51 16.89 5.55
C SER A 572 45.29 15.50 4.91
N ALA A 573 45.01 15.47 3.65
CA ALA A 573 44.85 14.26 2.85
C ALA A 573 44.03 13.13 3.51
N HIS A 574 42.70 13.18 3.38
CA HIS A 574 41.78 12.03 3.46
C HIS A 574 41.32 11.54 4.85
N THR A 575 41.20 12.37 5.86
CA THR A 575 40.39 11.99 7.02
C THR A 575 38.92 12.26 6.68
N ASN A 576 38.19 11.20 6.39
CA ASN A 576 36.76 11.33 6.09
C ASN A 576 35.92 11.33 7.37
N VAL A 577 34.72 11.86 7.29
CA VAL A 577 33.78 11.95 8.41
C VAL A 577 33.58 10.60 9.09
N SER A 578 33.40 9.52 8.33
CA SER A 578 33.14 8.19 8.89
C SER A 578 34.26 7.68 9.82
N SER A 579 35.49 8.07 9.58
CA SER A 579 36.63 7.69 10.44
C SER A 579 36.66 8.39 11.81
N MET A 580 35.88 9.44 11.97
CA MET A 580 35.77 10.24 13.21
C MET A 580 34.48 9.94 13.98
N LEU A 581 33.65 9.02 13.51
CA LEU A 581 32.45 8.56 14.17
C LEU A 581 32.72 7.28 14.98
N VAL A 582 31.86 6.98 15.94
CA VAL A 582 32.04 5.85 16.87
C VAL A 582 31.93 4.52 16.11
N ASP A 583 30.80 4.25 15.47
CA ASP A 583 30.60 3.03 14.67
C ASP A 583 29.52 3.24 13.60
N PRO A 584 29.82 4.00 12.55
CA PRO A 584 28.81 4.32 11.52
C PRO A 584 28.29 3.11 10.74
N ASN A 585 29.04 2.00 10.69
CA ASN A 585 28.57 0.76 10.05
C ASN A 585 27.43 0.10 10.82
N ASN A 586 27.38 0.32 12.14
CA ASN A 586 26.28 -0.12 13.00
C ASN A 586 25.34 1.03 13.39
N ARG A 587 25.35 2.11 12.60
CA ARG A 587 24.47 3.28 12.76
C ARG A 587 24.72 4.08 14.05
N ASP A 588 25.92 4.00 14.65
CA ASP A 588 26.34 4.91 15.70
C ASP A 588 27.10 6.07 15.07
N PHE A 589 26.37 7.11 14.77
CA PHE A 589 26.89 8.32 14.11
C PHE A 589 27.40 9.40 15.09
N ARG A 590 27.52 9.08 16.36
CA ARG A 590 28.13 10.02 17.33
C ARG A 590 29.58 10.28 16.98
N PRO A 591 30.07 11.53 17.08
CA PRO A 591 31.49 11.80 17.01
C PRO A 591 32.27 11.03 18.08
N GLN A 592 33.46 10.54 17.75
CA GLN A 592 34.37 10.00 18.76
C GLN A 592 34.80 11.13 19.71
N THR A 593 34.80 10.86 21.00
CA THR A 593 35.24 11.80 22.02
C THR A 593 36.68 12.32 21.72
N TYR A 594 36.89 13.63 21.79
CA TYR A 594 38.13 14.32 21.42
C TYR A 594 38.50 14.21 19.93
N SER A 595 37.60 13.85 19.06
CA SER A 595 37.78 14.01 17.63
C SER A 595 37.63 15.49 17.23
N VAL A 596 38.07 15.84 16.02
CA VAL A 596 37.88 17.21 15.51
C VAL A 596 36.38 17.53 15.38
N LEU A 597 35.53 16.55 15.08
CA LEU A 597 34.07 16.76 15.04
C LEU A 597 33.52 17.12 16.41
N ASP A 598 33.98 16.43 17.45
CA ASP A 598 33.61 16.70 18.84
C ASP A 598 34.07 18.11 19.27
N ASP A 599 35.34 18.48 18.99
CA ASP A 599 35.91 19.81 19.29
C ASP A 599 35.17 20.96 18.58
N LEU A 600 34.65 20.70 17.35
CA LEU A 600 33.87 21.67 16.57
C LEU A 600 32.38 21.70 16.96
N GLY A 601 31.90 20.71 17.69
CA GLY A 601 30.46 20.47 17.85
C GLY A 601 29.75 20.23 16.50
N ALA A 602 30.46 19.57 15.58
CA ALA A 602 29.98 19.34 14.22
C ALA A 602 29.36 17.94 14.06
N GLY A 603 28.24 17.90 13.37
CA GLY A 603 27.48 16.65 13.09
C GLY A 603 26.16 16.57 13.83
N ALA A 604 25.40 15.51 13.54
CA ALA A 604 24.02 15.36 13.95
C ALA A 604 23.83 14.90 15.41
N TYR A 605 24.89 14.38 16.03
CA TYR A 605 24.86 13.85 17.39
C TYR A 605 25.91 14.48 18.26
N ASP A 606 25.68 14.53 19.56
CA ASP A 606 26.67 14.87 20.56
C ASP A 606 27.51 13.61 20.90
N SER A 607 28.82 13.77 21.05
CA SER A 607 29.75 12.68 21.45
C SER A 607 29.40 12.07 22.82
N GLN A 608 28.76 12.82 23.69
CA GLN A 608 28.38 12.42 25.04
C GLN A 608 26.96 11.92 25.16
N ASP A 609 26.20 11.87 24.05
CA ASP A 609 24.82 11.39 24.07
C ASP A 609 24.78 9.91 24.47
N THR A 610 24.08 9.62 25.55
CA THR A 610 23.91 8.26 26.09
C THR A 610 22.70 7.55 25.52
N ASN A 611 21.82 8.26 24.85
CA ASN A 611 20.60 7.73 24.23
C ASN A 611 20.35 8.45 22.89
N PRO A 612 21.18 8.18 21.88
CA PRO A 612 21.04 8.84 20.58
C PRO A 612 19.68 8.54 19.96
N TRP A 613 19.08 9.56 19.36
CA TRP A 613 17.82 9.41 18.65
C TRP A 613 17.95 8.44 17.45
N ILE A 614 16.89 7.70 17.17
CA ILE A 614 16.77 6.79 16.03
C ILE A 614 15.45 7.14 15.33
N PRO A 615 15.46 7.45 14.03
CA PRO A 615 14.25 7.80 13.30
C PRO A 615 13.52 6.56 12.77
N GLY A 616 12.38 6.81 12.16
CA GLY A 616 11.51 5.79 11.59
C GLY A 616 10.39 5.38 12.52
N ILE A 617 9.61 4.43 12.10
CA ILE A 617 8.45 3.94 12.86
C ILE A 617 8.88 3.37 14.22
N THR A 618 8.03 3.55 15.23
CA THR A 618 8.27 3.10 16.61
C THR A 618 7.76 1.68 16.87
N TRP A 619 7.08 1.08 15.92
CA TRP A 619 6.51 -0.27 15.97
C TRP A 619 7.14 -1.18 14.93
N ILE A 620 6.86 -2.48 15.02
CA ILE A 620 7.35 -3.45 14.06
C ILE A 620 6.26 -3.72 13.03
N PHE A 621 6.52 -3.31 11.79
CA PHE A 621 5.61 -3.64 10.69
C PHE A 621 5.72 -5.12 10.33
N VAL A 622 4.56 -5.78 10.26
CA VAL A 622 4.41 -7.13 9.71
C VAL A 622 3.31 -7.07 8.67
N GLU A 623 3.66 -7.38 7.41
CA GLU A 623 2.65 -7.39 6.35
C GLU A 623 1.59 -8.47 6.63
N PRO A 624 0.30 -8.11 6.62
CA PRO A 624 -0.77 -9.09 6.82
C PRO A 624 -0.77 -10.15 5.71
N SER A 625 -1.12 -11.39 6.07
CA SER A 625 -1.37 -12.44 5.08
C SER A 625 -2.49 -12.02 4.11
N ASN A 626 -2.52 -12.60 2.91
CA ASN A 626 -3.61 -12.33 1.98
C ASN A 626 -4.96 -12.71 2.60
N PRO A 627 -6.01 -11.91 2.40
CA PRO A 627 -7.36 -12.26 2.86
C PRO A 627 -7.87 -13.44 2.03
N ARG A 628 -8.05 -14.57 2.67
CA ARG A 628 -8.56 -15.79 2.06
C ARG A 628 -9.77 -16.28 2.82
N VAL A 629 -10.85 -16.46 2.10
CA VAL A 629 -12.10 -16.97 2.64
C VAL A 629 -12.19 -18.45 2.34
N GLY A 630 -12.52 -19.25 3.34
CA GLY A 630 -12.64 -20.68 3.19
C GLY A 630 -13.27 -21.33 4.42
N CYS A 631 -13.44 -22.63 4.39
CA CYS A 631 -13.86 -23.36 5.57
C CYS A 631 -12.73 -23.43 6.60
N LEU A 632 -12.95 -22.93 7.80
CA LEU A 632 -11.99 -22.95 8.91
C LEU A 632 -12.06 -24.25 9.74
N ASP A 633 -13.02 -25.11 9.50
CA ASP A 633 -13.18 -26.35 10.21
C ASP A 633 -12.28 -27.45 9.62
N SER A 634 -11.29 -27.86 10.38
CA SER A 634 -10.31 -28.88 9.97
C SER A 634 -10.91 -30.28 9.70
N PHE A 635 -12.16 -30.48 10.08
CA PHE A 635 -12.89 -31.73 9.82
C PHE A 635 -13.73 -31.69 8.55
N ALA A 636 -13.88 -30.51 7.92
CA ALA A 636 -14.61 -30.39 6.68
C ALA A 636 -13.79 -30.86 5.47
N ASP A 637 -14.46 -31.45 4.49
CA ASP A 637 -13.83 -31.90 3.24
C ASP A 637 -13.23 -30.75 2.43
N ASN A 638 -13.81 -29.56 2.57
CA ASN A 638 -13.35 -28.33 1.95
C ASN A 638 -12.56 -27.44 2.93
N TYR A 639 -11.98 -28.03 4.00
CA TYR A 639 -11.10 -27.30 4.90
C TYR A 639 -9.98 -26.62 4.15
N ASP A 640 -9.83 -25.31 4.39
CA ASP A 640 -8.75 -24.53 3.83
C ASP A 640 -7.81 -24.05 4.94
N PRO A 641 -6.65 -24.71 5.12
CA PRO A 641 -5.70 -24.35 6.18
C PRO A 641 -5.08 -22.95 5.99
N LEU A 642 -5.27 -22.33 4.84
CA LEU A 642 -4.81 -20.98 4.53
C LEU A 642 -5.93 -19.93 4.66
N ALA A 643 -7.18 -20.34 4.93
CA ALA A 643 -8.27 -19.41 5.14
C ALA A 643 -8.05 -18.59 6.40
N VAL A 644 -8.35 -17.30 6.29
CA VAL A 644 -8.29 -16.32 7.38
C VAL A 644 -9.71 -15.93 7.83
N PHE A 645 -10.66 -16.02 6.92
CA PHE A 645 -12.06 -15.72 7.15
C PHE A 645 -12.94 -16.93 6.82
N SER A 646 -13.99 -17.14 7.62
CA SER A 646 -14.93 -18.22 7.37
C SER A 646 -15.77 -17.94 6.11
N SER A 647 -15.90 -18.94 5.23
CA SER A 647 -16.85 -18.89 4.12
C SER A 647 -18.30 -19.04 4.57
N GLY A 648 -18.53 -19.44 5.82
CA GLY A 648 -19.85 -19.85 6.31
C GLY A 648 -20.33 -21.19 5.74
N GLU A 649 -19.59 -21.80 4.79
CA GLU A 649 -19.93 -23.05 4.13
C GLU A 649 -18.82 -24.07 4.30
N CYS A 650 -18.94 -24.91 5.32
CA CYS A 650 -18.13 -26.10 5.44
C CYS A 650 -18.88 -27.31 4.90
N ILE A 651 -18.24 -28.03 3.98
CA ILE A 651 -18.80 -29.23 3.35
C ILE A 651 -18.25 -30.43 4.09
N TYR A 652 -19.14 -31.31 4.52
CA TYR A 652 -18.77 -32.55 5.15
C TYR A 652 -19.29 -33.69 4.29
N THR A 653 -18.41 -34.55 3.81
CA THR A 653 -18.83 -35.81 3.24
C THR A 653 -19.19 -36.74 4.39
N LEU A 654 -20.47 -36.95 4.61
CA LEU A 654 -20.89 -38.07 5.44
C LEU A 654 -20.36 -39.35 4.78
N VAL A 655 -19.35 -39.94 5.32
CA VAL A 655 -18.98 -41.29 4.94
C VAL A 655 -20.03 -42.21 5.54
N VAL A 656 -21.08 -42.45 4.74
CA VAL A 656 -22.10 -43.42 5.11
C VAL A 656 -21.44 -44.82 5.01
N LEU A 657 -20.91 -45.27 6.09
CA LEU A 657 -20.53 -46.67 6.24
C LEU A 657 -21.79 -47.50 6.49
N GLY A 658 -22.59 -47.72 5.45
CA GLY A 658 -23.87 -48.41 5.51
C GLY A 658 -25.08 -47.46 5.49
N GLU A 659 -26.27 -48.04 5.29
CA GLU A 659 -27.53 -47.30 5.40
C GLU A 659 -27.88 -47.13 6.90
N PHE A 660 -27.43 -46.05 7.55
CA PHE A 660 -27.98 -45.68 8.85
C PHE A 660 -28.67 -44.32 8.79
N GLU A 661 -29.70 -44.16 9.57
CA GLU A 661 -30.39 -42.89 9.75
C GLU A 661 -30.07 -42.33 11.14
N LEU A 662 -29.86 -41.04 11.24
CA LEU A 662 -29.64 -40.32 12.49
C LEU A 662 -30.86 -39.42 12.76
N ASN A 663 -31.49 -39.60 13.91
CA ASN A 663 -32.52 -38.69 14.38
C ASN A 663 -32.07 -37.98 15.62
N VAL A 664 -32.22 -36.68 15.67
CA VAL A 664 -31.85 -35.84 16.82
C VAL A 664 -33.09 -35.12 17.29
N GLU A 665 -33.55 -35.42 18.48
CA GLU A 665 -34.62 -34.68 19.17
C GLU A 665 -34.04 -33.92 20.35
N ALA A 666 -34.46 -32.69 20.53
CA ALA A 666 -34.06 -31.85 21.66
C ALA A 666 -35.31 -31.29 22.34
N ASP A 667 -35.56 -31.70 23.55
CA ASP A 667 -36.68 -31.22 24.37
C ASP A 667 -36.20 -30.25 25.45
N ILE A 668 -36.92 -29.14 25.61
CA ILE A 668 -36.70 -28.18 26.70
C ILE A 668 -37.57 -28.61 27.85
N GLU A 669 -36.93 -28.93 28.99
CA GLU A 669 -37.65 -29.27 30.21
C GLU A 669 -38.52 -28.12 30.72
N PRO A 670 -39.61 -28.42 31.45
CA PRO A 670 -40.59 -27.44 31.88
C PRO A 670 -40.03 -26.34 32.80
N ASP A 671 -38.89 -26.53 33.41
CA ASP A 671 -38.20 -25.51 34.21
C ASP A 671 -37.47 -24.47 33.36
N GLY A 672 -37.28 -24.75 32.06
CA GLY A 672 -36.61 -23.87 31.09
C GLY A 672 -35.11 -23.74 31.28
N ASN A 673 -34.49 -24.52 32.13
CA ASN A 673 -33.10 -24.36 32.54
C ASN A 673 -32.16 -25.42 31.91
N HIS A 674 -32.69 -26.50 31.39
CA HIS A 674 -31.86 -27.52 30.70
C HIS A 674 -32.57 -28.09 29.47
N VAL A 675 -31.77 -28.72 28.64
CA VAL A 675 -32.18 -29.32 27.37
C VAL A 675 -31.78 -30.80 27.39
N GLU A 676 -32.75 -31.66 27.21
CA GLU A 676 -32.53 -33.09 27.02
C GLU A 676 -32.36 -33.36 25.53
N ILE A 677 -31.32 -34.08 25.13
CA ILE A 677 -31.01 -34.38 23.75
C ILE A 677 -31.01 -35.88 23.58
N GLU A 678 -31.91 -36.36 22.75
CA GLU A 678 -32.00 -37.73 22.34
C GLU A 678 -31.45 -37.90 20.92
N ILE A 679 -30.50 -38.80 20.74
CA ILE A 679 -29.90 -39.15 19.46
C ILE A 679 -30.13 -40.59 19.19
N GLU A 680 -30.86 -40.90 18.14
CA GLU A 680 -31.13 -42.27 17.70
C GLU A 680 -30.30 -42.60 16.47
N PHE A 681 -29.59 -43.71 16.52
CA PHE A 681 -28.87 -44.27 15.39
C PHE A 681 -29.60 -45.50 14.86
N PHE A 682 -29.96 -45.49 13.58
CA PHE A 682 -30.67 -46.58 12.91
C PHE A 682 -29.75 -47.37 11.97
N ASN A 683 -30.02 -48.67 11.80
CA ASN A 683 -29.29 -49.55 10.89
C ASN A 683 -27.79 -49.71 11.15
N VAL A 684 -27.37 -49.65 12.39
CA VAL A 684 -25.99 -49.89 12.80
C VAL A 684 -25.68 -51.39 12.68
N THR A 685 -24.65 -51.79 11.96
CA THR A 685 -24.28 -53.21 11.81
C THR A 685 -23.33 -53.62 12.90
N ALA A 686 -23.63 -54.74 13.53
CA ALA A 686 -23.01 -55.29 14.77
C ALA A 686 -21.57 -55.78 14.63
N GLN A 687 -20.63 -55.04 14.11
CA GLN A 687 -19.23 -55.46 14.03
C GLN A 687 -18.20 -54.36 14.32
N ASP A 688 -18.61 -53.13 14.46
CA ASP A 688 -17.66 -52.04 14.65
C ASP A 688 -18.04 -51.21 15.89
N GLU A 689 -17.03 -50.84 16.70
CA GLU A 689 -17.20 -49.87 17.78
C GLU A 689 -17.19 -48.46 17.20
N PHE A 690 -18.11 -47.63 17.66
CA PHE A 690 -18.23 -46.25 17.22
C PHE A 690 -17.95 -45.30 18.37
N GLU A 691 -17.16 -44.27 18.10
CA GLU A 691 -17.04 -43.14 18.99
C GLU A 691 -18.01 -42.05 18.54
N TYR A 692 -18.60 -41.33 19.48
CA TYR A 692 -19.42 -40.17 19.16
C TYR A 692 -18.99 -38.95 19.94
N GLU A 693 -19.20 -37.79 19.40
CA GLU A 693 -19.05 -36.48 20.06
C GLU A 693 -20.28 -35.62 19.77
N ILE A 694 -20.87 -35.07 20.82
CA ILE A 694 -21.95 -34.07 20.75
C ILE A 694 -21.41 -32.77 21.35
N TRP A 695 -21.46 -31.69 20.59
CA TRP A 695 -21.01 -30.40 21.11
C TRP A 695 -21.94 -29.26 20.73
N PHE A 696 -21.83 -28.16 21.45
CA PHE A 696 -22.66 -27.00 21.31
C PHE A 696 -21.81 -25.81 20.92
N THR A 697 -22.23 -25.07 19.91
CA THR A 697 -21.62 -23.80 19.51
C THR A 697 -22.64 -22.68 19.57
N ARG A 698 -22.17 -21.44 19.82
CA ARG A 698 -23.07 -20.28 19.90
C ARG A 698 -22.82 -19.30 18.76
N VAL A 699 -21.65 -18.68 18.69
CA VAL A 699 -21.30 -17.63 17.72
C VAL A 699 -20.10 -18.05 16.90
N ASP A 700 -19.20 -18.82 17.50
CA ASP A 700 -17.98 -19.33 16.87
C ASP A 700 -18.09 -20.85 16.74
N PRO A 701 -18.21 -21.41 15.54
CA PRO A 701 -18.29 -22.87 15.35
C PRO A 701 -17.03 -23.61 15.84
N ASN A 702 -15.91 -22.91 16.00
CA ASN A 702 -14.68 -23.50 16.55
C ASN A 702 -14.61 -23.45 18.08
N TYR A 703 -15.54 -22.79 18.74
CA TYR A 703 -15.57 -22.71 20.19
C TYR A 703 -16.68 -23.60 20.74
N LYS A 704 -16.27 -24.81 21.21
CA LYS A 704 -17.18 -25.74 21.87
C LYS A 704 -17.52 -25.24 23.26
N HIS A 705 -18.76 -24.84 23.49
CA HIS A 705 -19.21 -24.41 24.82
C HIS A 705 -19.34 -25.57 25.80
N HIS A 706 -19.69 -26.74 25.27
CA HIS A 706 -19.77 -28.00 26.01
C HIS A 706 -19.66 -29.16 25.02
N ASN A 707 -19.09 -30.27 25.40
CA ASN A 707 -19.05 -31.47 24.58
C ASN A 707 -19.22 -32.73 25.43
N TYR A 708 -19.90 -33.68 24.86
CA TYR A 708 -20.02 -35.05 25.35
C TYR A 708 -19.32 -35.99 24.37
N THR A 709 -18.61 -36.96 24.87
CA THR A 709 -17.98 -38.02 24.09
C THR A 709 -18.31 -39.36 24.67
N GLY A 710 -18.54 -40.35 23.86
CA GLY A 710 -18.80 -41.70 24.32
C GLY A 710 -18.52 -42.71 23.24
N GLU A 711 -18.59 -43.96 23.62
CA GLU A 711 -18.40 -45.14 22.75
C GLU A 711 -19.75 -45.86 22.64
N ILE A 712 -20.09 -46.30 21.44
CA ILE A 712 -21.24 -47.16 21.16
C ILE A 712 -20.70 -48.52 20.72
N THR A 713 -20.94 -49.56 21.54
CA THR A 713 -20.64 -50.92 21.18
C THR A 713 -21.94 -51.62 20.76
N PRO A 714 -22.13 -51.88 19.46
CA PRO A 714 -23.35 -52.51 18.96
C PRO A 714 -23.50 -53.95 19.49
N GLU A 715 -24.69 -54.32 20.02
CA GLU A 715 -25.01 -55.68 20.37
C GLU A 715 -25.65 -56.43 19.17
N TYR A 716 -25.34 -57.69 19.06
CA TYR A 716 -25.83 -58.51 17.95
C TYR A 716 -27.36 -58.56 17.91
N GLY A 717 -27.97 -57.94 16.91
CA GLY A 717 -29.43 -57.92 16.67
C GLY A 717 -30.12 -56.59 17.04
N GLU A 718 -29.44 -55.61 17.58
CA GLU A 718 -29.97 -54.26 17.75
C GLU A 718 -29.68 -53.41 16.50
N ASN A 719 -30.65 -52.66 16.04
CA ASN A 719 -30.54 -51.78 14.88
C ASN A 719 -30.69 -50.31 15.24
N THR A 720 -30.95 -50.01 16.53
CA THR A 720 -31.17 -48.65 17.03
C THR A 720 -30.50 -48.46 18.34
N TYR A 721 -29.71 -47.41 18.47
CA TYR A 721 -29.03 -47.01 19.70
C TYR A 721 -29.46 -45.61 20.04
N THR A 722 -29.75 -45.36 21.31
CA THR A 722 -30.17 -44.05 21.82
C THR A 722 -29.15 -43.55 22.83
N VAL A 723 -28.68 -42.31 22.61
CA VAL A 723 -27.83 -41.61 23.57
C VAL A 723 -28.61 -40.42 24.12
N ASN A 724 -28.74 -40.35 25.43
CA ASN A 724 -29.44 -39.26 26.11
C ASN A 724 -28.41 -38.42 26.87
N GLU A 725 -28.35 -37.12 26.59
CA GLU A 725 -27.47 -36.18 27.25
C GLU A 725 -28.27 -34.97 27.79
N GLU A 726 -28.00 -34.55 29.01
CA GLU A 726 -28.60 -33.35 29.62
C GLU A 726 -27.62 -32.20 29.62
N TRP A 727 -28.05 -31.04 29.15
CA TRP A 727 -27.22 -29.87 29.10
C TRP A 727 -27.94 -28.62 29.60
N THR A 728 -27.26 -27.83 30.46
CA THR A 728 -27.75 -26.56 30.96
C THR A 728 -26.97 -25.41 30.30
N PRO A 729 -27.60 -24.57 29.46
CA PRO A 729 -26.96 -23.43 28.84
C PRO A 729 -26.44 -22.44 29.87
N MET A 730 -25.21 -21.97 29.75
CA MET A 730 -24.62 -20.97 30.64
C MET A 730 -25.11 -19.56 30.35
N GLN A 731 -25.68 -19.30 29.19
CA GLN A 731 -26.18 -18.00 28.76
C GLN A 731 -27.40 -18.16 27.87
N ASP A 732 -28.34 -17.20 27.94
CA ASP A 732 -29.47 -17.17 27.00
C ASP A 732 -29.01 -16.87 25.59
N GLY A 733 -29.57 -17.56 24.60
CA GLY A 733 -29.32 -17.32 23.19
C GLY A 733 -29.39 -18.59 22.32
N PRO A 734 -29.27 -18.45 21.02
CA PRO A 734 -29.29 -19.61 20.12
C PRO A 734 -28.00 -20.40 20.26
N TYR A 735 -28.13 -21.71 20.27
CA TYR A 735 -27.03 -22.65 20.16
C TYR A 735 -27.27 -23.59 18.99
N THR A 736 -26.21 -24.03 18.34
CA THR A 736 -26.23 -25.09 17.35
C THR A 736 -25.68 -26.34 17.99
N VAL A 737 -26.42 -27.42 17.91
CA VAL A 737 -26.01 -28.77 18.34
C VAL A 737 -25.32 -29.43 17.16
N HIS A 738 -24.15 -29.95 17.41
CA HIS A 738 -23.37 -30.72 16.45
C HIS A 738 -23.22 -32.14 16.99
N CYS A 739 -23.31 -33.11 16.11
CA CYS A 739 -23.04 -34.50 16.41
C CYS A 739 -22.07 -35.06 15.37
N ALA A 740 -21.05 -35.76 15.82
CA ALA A 740 -20.15 -36.51 14.95
C ALA A 740 -20.04 -37.94 15.48
N VAL A 741 -19.97 -38.88 14.55
CA VAL A 741 -19.80 -40.30 14.85
C VAL A 741 -18.72 -40.85 13.93
N TRP A 742 -17.78 -41.59 14.45
CA TRP A 742 -16.71 -42.20 13.66
C TRP A 742 -16.38 -43.61 14.17
N LEU A 743 -15.80 -44.42 13.30
CA LEU A 743 -15.28 -45.71 13.66
C LEU A 743 -14.02 -45.54 14.50
N ASP A 744 -13.91 -46.30 15.60
CA ASP A 744 -12.64 -46.39 16.31
C ASP A 744 -11.56 -47.04 15.40
N GLN A 745 -10.58 -46.25 15.02
CA GLN A 745 -9.49 -46.65 14.13
C GLN A 745 -8.30 -47.26 14.88
N ASN A 746 -8.48 -47.73 16.11
CA ASN A 746 -7.41 -48.32 16.91
C ASN A 746 -7.26 -49.85 16.71
N GLU A 747 -7.40 -50.38 15.48
CA GLU A 747 -6.79 -51.64 15.06
C GLU A 747 -5.96 -51.48 13.79
#